data_0dc904e189ed32ba4e5ee68344327b12
#
_entry.id   0dc904e189ed32ba4e5ee68344327b12
#
_cell.length_a   1.000
_cell.length_b   1.000
_cell.length_c   1.000
_cell.angle_alpha   90.00
_cell.angle_beta   90.00
_cell.angle_gamma   90.00
#
_symmetry.space_group_name_H-M   'P 1'
#
loop_
_entity.id
_entity.type
_entity.pdbx_description
1 polymer ?
#
loop_
_entity_poly.entity_id
_entity_poly.type
_entity_poly.pdbx_seq_one_letter_code
_entity_poly.pdbx_strand_id
1 'polypeptide(L)'
;ALAESYHRLAFKTMCDQVRRSVRASRGNQWMFRVGHAGDHPVRMRRELVERREGTLLYPILMEATPVRLDLSHSGWSDIFFLGMDYPEGARVLNISVDLGVYGRDDGVQPPIASYVRVIPEPVLRLTSIDLQATKNITELRDLFNFGNDYLSLLKAGVIASGLIPPSFEGTSQTIANILGRVVAPGMGVELVTKVNDIPKGSRLAVSTNLLVSIISALMRATGQTGALEGGLSEEERRLIVSRAILGEWLGGSGGGWQDSGGTWPGFKIIQGAAAADADPEFGISRGCLLPRHTILEGAALHPEMSERIARSLVLIHGGMAQNVGPILEMVTEKYLLRGQAEWEARLAAGGIFDRICGAVGAGDVRALAASTMDNWNGPLKTIIPWVTNQFTESIIRQARERLGADFWGFLMLGGMSGGGMAMFIAPERRDEFRDLILRVMAETKGQLDDALAFAMEPVVYNFDVNTRGTAARMLCDDAAVMPSGYYGLQIPELVHHHAATLSHLRSVELDHFTARCDKPEETYRMLRTLVGNLFCVSDPAMQNERLEWDARAAEIKAANGFDDIQHEQIRSDLQHGRIGLAHNRLPVDTEIENVSDADIMKVTGDQTRRGLGERALREGRVAVMSLAAGVGSRWTTGAGVIKAVNPFVALEGRHRSFLEIHVAKTRRVAQLYGAKPAHIVSTSYLTHGPIETHLGLNRNYGYAGPVVLSPGRYIVQRF
;
A
#
# COMPACT_ATOMS: atom_id res chain seq x y z
N ALA A 1 13.33 5.07 -12.30
CA ALA A 1 12.98 3.65 -12.38
C ALA A 1 14.22 2.77 -12.60
N LEU A 2 14.91 2.84 -13.76
CA LEU A 2 16.06 1.94 -14.05
C LEU A 2 17.18 2.04 -13.01
N ALA A 3 17.58 3.24 -12.60
CA ALA A 3 18.59 3.43 -11.55
C ALA A 3 18.15 2.81 -10.22
N GLU A 4 16.87 2.96 -9.88
CA GLU A 4 16.29 2.37 -8.68
C GLU A 4 16.25 0.84 -8.76
N SER A 5 15.89 0.27 -9.90
CA SER A 5 15.94 -1.18 -10.10
C SER A 5 17.36 -1.72 -9.91
N TYR A 6 18.37 -1.05 -10.48
CA TYR A 6 19.77 -1.42 -10.26
C TYR A 6 20.19 -1.25 -8.79
N HIS A 7 19.73 -0.20 -8.13
CA HIS A 7 20.01 -0.01 -6.70
C HIS A 7 19.47 -1.15 -5.84
N ARG A 8 18.21 -1.55 -6.06
CA ARG A 8 17.56 -2.67 -5.36
C ARG A 8 18.21 -4.02 -5.63
N LEU A 9 18.75 -4.20 -6.83
CA LEU A 9 19.49 -5.39 -7.22
C LEU A 9 20.96 -5.35 -6.78
N ALA A 10 21.38 -4.32 -6.03
CA ALA A 10 22.75 -4.09 -5.60
C ALA A 10 23.77 -3.87 -6.73
N PHE A 11 23.32 -3.58 -7.96
CA PHE A 11 24.19 -3.22 -9.09
C PHE A 11 24.62 -1.76 -8.99
N LYS A 12 25.46 -1.44 -7.99
CA LYS A 12 25.81 -0.05 -7.63
C LYS A 12 26.45 0.71 -8.80
N THR A 13 27.37 0.10 -9.53
CA THR A 13 28.04 0.76 -10.68
C THR A 13 27.04 1.13 -11.78
N MET A 14 26.12 0.23 -12.11
CA MET A 14 25.09 0.50 -13.12
C MET A 14 24.09 1.54 -12.63
N CYS A 15 23.70 1.49 -11.38
CA CYS A 15 22.88 2.51 -10.74
C CYS A 15 23.55 3.90 -10.87
N ASP A 16 24.83 4.00 -10.52
CA ASP A 16 25.58 5.27 -10.59
C ASP A 16 25.76 5.76 -12.02
N GLN A 17 25.99 4.85 -12.97
CA GLN A 17 26.07 5.22 -14.40
C GLN A 17 24.74 5.83 -14.89
N VAL A 18 23.61 5.17 -14.58
CA VAL A 18 22.29 5.69 -14.96
C VAL A 18 22.02 7.03 -14.27
N ARG A 19 22.34 7.15 -12.99
CA ARG A 19 22.19 8.42 -12.25
C ARG A 19 23.06 9.54 -12.86
N ARG A 20 24.32 9.26 -13.23
CA ARG A 20 25.19 10.22 -13.90
C ARG A 20 24.62 10.63 -15.25
N SER A 21 24.12 9.68 -16.04
CA SER A 21 23.49 9.95 -17.33
C SER A 21 22.25 10.85 -17.16
N VAL A 22 21.41 10.57 -16.16
CA VAL A 22 20.25 11.39 -15.81
C VAL A 22 20.67 12.79 -15.37
N ARG A 23 21.75 12.94 -14.59
CA ARG A 23 22.30 14.24 -14.18
C ARG A 23 22.79 15.07 -15.36
N ALA A 24 23.36 14.44 -16.36
CA ALA A 24 23.84 15.11 -17.56
C ALA A 24 22.70 15.62 -18.48
N SER A 25 21.50 15.10 -18.31
CA SER A 25 20.34 15.46 -19.12
C SER A 25 19.61 16.66 -18.52
N ARG A 26 19.48 17.75 -19.29
CA ARG A 26 18.80 18.98 -18.83
C ARG A 26 17.34 18.78 -18.43
N GLY A 27 16.65 17.82 -19.02
CA GLY A 27 15.23 17.54 -18.75
C GLY A 27 14.96 16.74 -17.50
N ASN A 28 15.98 16.25 -16.78
CA ASN A 28 15.83 15.31 -15.66
C ASN A 28 16.47 15.82 -14.35
N GLN A 29 16.44 17.12 -14.11
CA GLN A 29 17.03 17.72 -12.91
C GLN A 29 16.12 17.66 -11.68
N TRP A 30 14.87 17.29 -11.83
CA TRP A 30 13.89 17.22 -10.76
C TRP A 30 14.31 16.34 -9.57
N MET A 31 14.98 15.20 -9.82
CA MET A 31 15.51 14.33 -8.77
C MET A 31 16.59 14.99 -7.92
N PHE A 32 17.21 16.06 -8.41
CA PHE A 32 18.35 16.71 -7.79
C PHE A 32 18.01 18.07 -7.20
N ARG A 33 16.80 18.59 -7.43
CA ARG A 33 16.33 19.80 -6.77
C ARG A 33 15.99 19.57 -5.29
N VAL A 34 15.60 18.36 -4.94
CA VAL A 34 15.47 17.99 -3.53
C VAL A 34 16.88 17.91 -2.93
N GLY A 35 17.23 18.89 -2.13
CA GLY A 35 18.54 18.99 -1.49
C GLY A 35 19.66 19.49 -2.39
N HIS A 36 19.39 20.52 -3.15
CA HIS A 36 20.42 21.31 -3.79
C HIS A 36 21.46 21.76 -2.74
N ALA A 37 22.73 21.82 -3.11
CA ALA A 37 23.79 22.21 -2.18
C ALA A 37 23.57 23.58 -1.52
N GLY A 38 22.78 24.48 -2.19
CA GLY A 38 22.36 25.75 -1.63
C GLY A 38 21.27 25.66 -0.54
N ASP A 39 20.54 24.56 -0.51
CA ASP A 39 19.45 24.33 0.45
C ASP A 39 19.92 23.57 1.70
N HIS A 40 21.18 23.11 1.71
CA HIS A 40 21.77 22.39 2.83
C HIS A 40 22.92 23.16 3.51
N PRO A 41 23.00 22.95 4.84
CA PRO A 41 22.14 22.16 5.70
C PRO A 41 20.83 22.88 6.00
N VAL A 42 19.70 22.16 5.88
CA VAL A 42 18.45 22.59 6.54
C VAL A 42 18.64 22.56 8.05
N ARG A 43 17.93 23.40 8.76
CA ARG A 43 18.06 23.47 10.22
C ARG A 43 16.70 23.22 10.89
N MET A 44 16.76 22.43 11.94
CA MET A 44 15.58 22.22 12.80
C MET A 44 15.15 23.57 13.39
N ARG A 45 13.84 23.83 13.36
CA ARG A 45 13.28 25.04 13.96
C ARG A 45 13.54 25.06 15.46
N ARG A 46 13.81 26.23 15.97
CA ARG A 46 14.18 26.47 17.37
C ARG A 46 13.09 25.98 18.33
N GLU A 47 11.85 26.16 17.97
CA GLU A 47 10.67 25.74 18.73
C GLU A 47 10.63 24.24 19.02
N LEU A 48 11.28 23.40 18.19
CA LEU A 48 11.36 21.95 18.36
C LEU A 48 12.61 21.50 19.14
N VAL A 49 13.62 22.35 19.22
CA VAL A 49 14.90 22.03 19.89
C VAL A 49 14.90 22.49 21.35
N GLU A 50 14.11 23.51 21.67
CA GLU A 50 14.02 24.07 23.02
C GLU A 50 13.08 23.25 23.89
N ARG A 51 13.61 22.69 24.98
CA ARG A 51 12.80 22.03 26.00
C ARG A 51 11.98 23.04 26.77
N ARG A 52 10.77 22.70 27.10
CA ARG A 52 9.94 23.50 28.02
C ARG A 52 10.41 23.31 29.47
N GLU A 53 10.55 24.39 30.21
CA GLU A 53 11.10 24.36 31.59
C GLU A 53 10.27 23.52 32.56
N GLY A 54 8.95 23.38 32.32
CA GLY A 54 8.04 22.66 33.22
C GLY A 54 8.11 21.13 33.13
N THR A 55 8.29 20.55 31.94
CA THR A 55 8.20 19.10 31.72
C THR A 55 9.50 18.44 31.32
N LEU A 56 10.51 19.21 30.91
CA LEU A 56 11.77 18.73 30.35
C LEU A 56 11.64 17.93 29.05
N LEU A 57 10.43 17.77 28.50
CA LEU A 57 10.19 17.07 27.25
C LEU A 57 10.45 17.99 26.04
N TYR A 58 10.90 17.39 24.95
CA TYR A 58 10.94 18.08 23.66
C TYR A 58 9.52 18.16 23.07
N PRO A 59 9.16 19.30 22.49
CA PRO A 59 7.90 19.42 21.74
C PRO A 59 7.84 18.40 20.61
N ILE A 60 6.64 17.96 20.29
CA ILE A 60 6.35 17.06 19.17
C ILE A 60 5.55 17.82 18.13
N LEU A 61 6.01 17.86 16.89
CA LEU A 61 5.22 18.32 15.77
C LEU A 61 4.37 17.15 15.24
N MET A 62 3.07 17.29 15.31
CA MET A 62 2.11 16.32 14.76
C MET A 62 1.52 16.87 13.47
N GLU A 63 1.68 16.16 12.37
CA GLU A 63 1.00 16.42 11.10
C GLU A 63 -0.14 15.41 10.92
N ALA A 64 -1.35 15.89 10.67
CA ALA A 64 -2.53 15.08 10.43
C ALA A 64 -2.99 15.24 8.98
N THR A 65 -3.21 14.12 8.30
CA THR A 65 -3.57 14.10 6.88
C THR A 65 -4.78 13.21 6.66
N PRO A 66 -5.87 13.73 6.05
CA PRO A 66 -7.00 12.93 5.63
C PRO A 66 -6.59 12.00 4.47
N VAL A 67 -7.44 11.03 4.17
CA VAL A 67 -7.34 10.23 2.96
C VAL A 67 -8.25 10.77 1.88
N ARG A 68 -8.15 10.25 0.67
CA ARG A 68 -9.02 10.62 -0.44
C ARG A 68 -10.08 9.56 -0.73
N LEU A 69 -11.23 10.01 -1.20
CA LEU A 69 -12.26 9.19 -1.83
C LEU A 69 -12.58 9.80 -3.20
N ASP A 70 -12.38 9.03 -4.27
CA ASP A 70 -12.75 9.45 -5.62
C ASP A 70 -14.23 9.21 -5.86
N LEU A 71 -14.96 10.24 -6.28
CA LEU A 71 -16.39 10.15 -6.59
C LEU A 71 -16.67 9.89 -8.06
N SER A 72 -15.73 10.24 -8.94
CA SER A 72 -15.85 10.10 -10.38
C SER A 72 -14.94 9.03 -10.96
N HIS A 73 -14.64 8.00 -10.16
CA HIS A 73 -13.61 7.06 -10.56
C HIS A 73 -13.74 6.64 -12.02
N SER A 74 -12.73 6.92 -12.79
CA SER A 74 -12.55 6.43 -14.15
C SER A 74 -11.16 5.81 -14.24
N GLY A 75 -11.02 4.72 -15.00
CA GLY A 75 -9.73 4.06 -15.21
C GLY A 75 -8.65 4.93 -15.86
N TRP A 76 -8.90 6.23 -16.01
CA TRP A 76 -7.95 7.17 -16.58
C TRP A 76 -7.30 8.12 -15.56
N SER A 77 -7.87 8.33 -14.39
CA SER A 77 -7.18 9.07 -13.34
C SER A 77 -5.81 8.48 -13.04
N ASP A 78 -5.64 7.20 -13.34
CA ASP A 78 -4.39 6.47 -13.20
C ASP A 78 -3.31 6.88 -14.23
N ILE A 79 -3.66 7.61 -15.28
CA ILE A 79 -2.67 8.13 -16.26
C ILE A 79 -1.67 9.08 -15.59
N PHE A 80 -2.06 9.75 -14.52
CA PHE A 80 -1.15 10.56 -13.73
C PHE A 80 -0.01 9.76 -13.05
N PHE A 81 -0.16 8.46 -12.93
CA PHE A 81 0.82 7.59 -12.28
C PHE A 81 2.20 7.65 -12.90
N LEU A 82 2.27 7.74 -14.18
CA LEU A 82 3.52 7.62 -14.89
C LEU A 82 4.16 8.98 -15.20
N GLY A 83 3.56 10.08 -14.74
CA GLY A 83 3.99 11.41 -15.16
C GLY A 83 3.93 11.55 -16.67
N MET A 84 2.93 10.91 -17.30
CA MET A 84 2.75 10.97 -18.74
C MET A 84 2.04 12.24 -19.13
N ASP A 85 2.49 12.85 -20.20
CA ASP A 85 1.95 14.10 -20.73
C ASP A 85 0.70 13.82 -21.60
N TYR A 86 -0.37 13.24 -21.00
CA TYR A 86 -1.61 12.96 -21.69
C TYR A 86 -2.76 13.77 -21.09
N PRO A 87 -2.98 14.98 -21.56
CA PRO A 87 -4.00 15.88 -21.01
C PRO A 87 -5.43 15.48 -21.34
N GLU A 88 -5.64 14.61 -22.36
CA GLU A 88 -6.98 14.30 -22.84
C GLU A 88 -7.82 13.60 -21.79
N GLY A 89 -8.69 14.34 -21.15
CA GLY A 89 -9.70 13.81 -20.23
C GLY A 89 -9.20 13.36 -18.86
N ALA A 90 -7.95 13.59 -18.54
CA ALA A 90 -7.39 13.27 -17.22
C ALA A 90 -7.96 14.20 -16.13
N ARG A 91 -9.18 13.89 -15.69
CA ARG A 91 -9.90 14.63 -14.64
C ARG A 91 -10.47 13.65 -13.62
N VAL A 92 -10.39 13.97 -12.34
CA VAL A 92 -11.02 13.22 -11.26
C VAL A 92 -11.64 14.17 -10.24
N LEU A 93 -12.86 13.87 -9.83
CA LEU A 93 -13.50 14.52 -8.68
C LEU A 93 -13.26 13.67 -7.45
N ASN A 94 -12.59 14.23 -6.45
CA ASN A 94 -12.40 13.54 -5.18
C ASN A 94 -12.72 14.41 -3.98
N ILE A 95 -12.90 13.76 -2.84
CA ILE A 95 -13.11 14.41 -1.55
C ILE A 95 -12.04 13.94 -0.55
N SER A 96 -11.65 14.85 0.33
CA SER A 96 -10.85 14.51 1.51
C SER A 96 -11.76 14.01 2.60
N VAL A 97 -11.41 12.88 3.21
CA VAL A 97 -12.24 12.26 4.25
C VAL A 97 -11.44 11.93 5.50
N ASP A 98 -12.07 12.19 6.63
CA ASP A 98 -11.69 11.68 7.93
C ASP A 98 -12.39 10.35 8.16
N LEU A 99 -11.73 9.41 8.85
CA LEU A 99 -12.23 8.06 9.04
C LEU A 99 -12.20 7.63 10.52
N GLY A 100 -13.13 6.75 10.85
CA GLY A 100 -13.12 5.93 12.05
C GLY A 100 -13.65 4.54 11.72
N VAL A 101 -13.20 3.51 12.42
CA VAL A 101 -13.69 2.14 12.23
C VAL A 101 -15.02 1.98 12.98
N TYR A 102 -16.06 1.60 12.27
CA TYR A 102 -17.38 1.37 12.85
C TYR A 102 -17.34 0.29 13.94
N GLY A 103 -17.98 0.57 15.07
CA GLY A 103 -17.99 -0.33 16.24
C GLY A 103 -16.70 -0.36 17.07
N ARG A 104 -15.65 0.38 16.65
CA ARG A 104 -14.39 0.51 17.40
C ARG A 104 -14.09 1.95 17.84
N ASP A 105 -14.20 2.90 16.90
CA ASP A 105 -13.82 4.29 17.11
C ASP A 105 -15.06 5.13 17.42
N ASP A 106 -14.98 6.02 18.43
CA ASP A 106 -16.10 6.84 18.88
C ASP A 106 -16.43 8.01 17.93
N GLY A 107 -15.55 8.27 16.95
CA GLY A 107 -15.69 9.35 15.98
C GLY A 107 -14.80 9.19 14.77
N VAL A 108 -14.71 10.26 13.99
CA VAL A 108 -13.85 10.34 12.80
C VAL A 108 -12.73 11.35 13.05
N GLN A 109 -11.57 11.07 12.47
CA GLN A 109 -10.41 11.96 12.50
C GLN A 109 -9.56 11.73 11.25
N PRO A 110 -8.63 12.64 10.91
CA PRO A 110 -7.64 12.35 9.88
C PRO A 110 -6.92 11.04 10.22
N PRO A 111 -7.02 10.02 9.38
CA PRO A 111 -6.55 8.68 9.76
C PRO A 111 -5.03 8.55 9.71
N ILE A 112 -4.35 9.48 9.03
CA ILE A 112 -2.90 9.47 8.89
C ILE A 112 -2.29 10.55 9.77
N ALA A 113 -1.32 10.18 10.60
CA ALA A 113 -0.59 11.12 11.42
C ALA A 113 0.91 10.79 11.41
N SER A 114 1.73 11.83 11.32
CA SER A 114 3.17 11.77 11.48
C SER A 114 3.61 12.66 12.64
N TYR A 115 4.52 12.16 13.46
CA TYR A 115 5.02 12.84 14.64
C TYR A 115 6.54 13.00 14.48
N VAL A 116 7.03 14.21 14.63
CA VAL A 116 8.46 14.52 14.55
C VAL A 116 8.90 15.17 15.85
N ARG A 117 9.97 14.65 16.44
CA ARG A 117 10.64 15.27 17.59
C ARG A 117 12.13 15.12 17.52
N VAL A 118 12.82 15.95 18.29
CA VAL A 118 14.25 15.85 18.53
C VAL A 118 14.50 14.86 19.67
N ILE A 119 15.56 14.07 19.56
CA ILE A 119 15.99 13.12 20.58
C ILE A 119 17.48 13.33 20.93
N PRO A 120 17.89 13.07 22.20
CA PRO A 120 19.27 13.25 22.65
C PRO A 120 20.17 12.05 22.27
N GLU A 121 19.95 11.49 21.11
CA GLU A 121 20.70 10.36 20.54
C GLU A 121 21.01 10.70 19.08
N PRO A 122 22.27 10.55 18.61
CA PRO A 122 22.68 10.99 17.27
C PRO A 122 22.25 10.00 16.19
N VAL A 123 20.97 9.64 16.17
CA VAL A 123 20.35 8.68 15.24
C VAL A 123 19.11 9.24 14.58
N LEU A 124 18.77 8.73 13.43
CA LEU A 124 17.45 8.88 12.84
C LEU A 124 16.61 7.67 13.24
N ARG A 125 15.65 7.86 14.14
CA ARG A 125 14.74 6.79 14.56
C ARG A 125 13.47 6.85 13.76
N LEU A 126 13.14 5.75 13.09
CA LEU A 126 11.92 5.57 12.30
C LEU A 126 11.03 4.54 12.97
N THR A 127 9.78 4.90 13.24
CA THR A 127 8.77 4.00 13.83
C THR A 127 7.48 4.06 13.03
N SER A 128 6.98 2.91 12.62
CA SER A 128 5.61 2.74 12.10
C SER A 128 4.81 1.93 13.10
N ILE A 129 3.78 2.55 13.67
CA ILE A 129 2.91 1.89 14.66
C ILE A 129 2.15 0.75 13.99
N ASP A 130 1.61 0.97 12.80
CA ASP A 130 0.79 0.00 12.07
C ASP A 130 1.58 -1.20 11.56
N LEU A 131 2.87 -1.01 11.28
CA LEU A 131 3.78 -2.10 10.89
C LEU A 131 4.48 -2.76 12.07
N GLN A 132 4.25 -2.24 13.28
CA GLN A 132 4.91 -2.67 14.51
C GLN A 132 6.43 -2.74 14.36
N ALA A 133 7.01 -1.74 13.71
CA ALA A 133 8.42 -1.72 13.37
C ALA A 133 9.09 -0.41 13.81
N THR A 134 10.24 -0.54 14.47
CA THR A 134 11.13 0.57 14.83
C THR A 134 12.54 0.27 14.35
N LYS A 135 13.24 1.28 13.83
CA LYS A 135 14.64 1.16 13.43
C LYS A 135 15.41 2.43 13.71
N ASN A 136 16.58 2.29 14.34
CA ASN A 136 17.59 3.33 14.47
C ASN A 136 18.49 3.28 13.22
N ILE A 137 18.48 4.33 12.43
CA ILE A 137 19.35 4.49 11.27
C ILE A 137 20.59 5.25 11.72
N THR A 138 21.73 4.59 11.67
CA THR A 138 23.05 5.14 12.02
C THR A 138 23.95 5.32 10.81
N GLU A 139 23.69 4.58 9.73
CA GLU A 139 24.46 4.61 8.51
C GLU A 139 23.59 5.03 7.30
N LEU A 140 24.18 5.83 6.41
CA LEU A 140 23.49 6.28 5.18
C LEU A 140 23.04 5.12 4.30
N ARG A 141 23.84 4.06 4.22
CA ARG A 141 23.48 2.89 3.41
C ARG A 141 22.14 2.27 3.84
N ASP A 142 21.83 2.30 5.15
CA ASP A 142 20.58 1.75 5.67
C ASP A 142 19.38 2.63 5.33
N LEU A 143 19.56 3.94 5.23
CA LEU A 143 18.53 4.86 4.78
C LEU A 143 18.21 4.65 3.30
N PHE A 144 19.22 4.46 2.45
CA PHE A 144 19.05 4.28 1.00
C PHE A 144 18.75 2.84 0.59
N ASN A 145 18.74 1.88 1.53
CA ASN A 145 18.37 0.50 1.28
C ASN A 145 16.90 0.28 1.64
N PHE A 146 16.03 0.27 0.61
CA PHE A 146 14.58 0.11 0.78
C PHE A 146 14.14 -1.35 0.92
N GLY A 147 15.01 -2.31 0.62
CA GLY A 147 14.67 -3.74 0.58
C GLY A 147 14.86 -4.49 1.89
N ASN A 148 15.50 -3.90 2.89
CA ASN A 148 15.94 -4.60 4.11
C ASN A 148 14.90 -4.65 5.23
N ASP A 149 13.87 -3.81 5.16
CA ASP A 149 12.85 -3.71 6.20
C ASP A 149 11.52 -3.17 5.63
N TYR A 150 10.51 -3.12 6.48
CA TYR A 150 9.18 -2.63 6.12
C TYR A 150 9.03 -1.09 6.18
N LEU A 151 10.09 -0.35 6.52
CA LEU A 151 10.07 1.11 6.70
C LEU A 151 10.47 1.88 5.43
N SER A 152 10.40 1.24 4.27
CA SER A 152 10.79 1.83 2.98
C SER A 152 10.11 3.17 2.71
N LEU A 153 8.83 3.31 3.04
CA LEU A 153 8.07 4.53 2.80
C LEU A 153 8.52 5.67 3.73
N LEU A 154 8.83 5.37 5.00
CA LEU A 154 9.37 6.36 5.94
C LEU A 154 10.75 6.85 5.48
N LYS A 155 11.62 5.94 5.05
CA LYS A 155 12.93 6.28 4.47
C LYS A 155 12.79 7.16 3.23
N ALA A 156 11.87 6.81 2.33
CA ALA A 156 11.58 7.59 1.14
C ALA A 156 11.07 9.00 1.50
N GLY A 157 10.21 9.12 2.51
CA GLY A 157 9.74 10.41 3.03
C GLY A 157 10.87 11.28 3.59
N VAL A 158 11.79 10.71 4.35
CA VAL A 158 12.99 11.41 4.87
C VAL A 158 13.85 11.93 3.73
N ILE A 159 14.08 11.12 2.71
CA ILE A 159 14.89 11.51 1.56
C ILE A 159 14.18 12.59 0.73
N ALA A 160 12.91 12.40 0.43
CA ALA A 160 12.11 13.31 -0.39
C ALA A 160 11.83 14.64 0.31
N SER A 161 11.76 14.68 1.64
CA SER A 161 11.63 15.92 2.41
C SER A 161 12.86 16.84 2.30
N GLY A 162 14.01 16.29 1.91
CA GLY A 162 15.28 17.01 1.90
C GLY A 162 16.00 17.03 3.25
N LEU A 163 15.51 16.34 4.27
CA LEU A 163 16.23 16.20 5.54
C LEU A 163 17.57 15.50 5.33
N ILE A 164 17.57 14.39 4.62
CA ILE A 164 18.77 13.70 4.13
C ILE A 164 18.58 13.42 2.64
N PRO A 165 18.93 14.38 1.77
CA PRO A 165 18.60 14.28 0.35
C PRO A 165 19.44 13.25 -0.40
N PRO A 166 19.05 12.89 -1.63
CA PRO A 166 19.74 11.89 -2.47
C PRO A 166 21.22 12.19 -2.72
N SER A 167 21.63 13.45 -2.59
CA SER A 167 23.03 13.87 -2.79
C SER A 167 24.01 13.30 -1.75
N PHE A 168 23.50 12.84 -0.61
CA PHE A 168 24.34 12.19 0.42
C PHE A 168 24.62 10.70 0.16
N GLU A 169 23.87 10.08 -0.75
CA GLU A 169 24.09 8.67 -1.07
C GLU A 169 25.51 8.42 -1.59
N GLY A 170 26.19 7.43 -1.01
CA GLY A 170 27.55 7.07 -1.38
C GLY A 170 28.64 8.02 -0.88
N THR A 171 28.29 9.03 -0.08
CA THR A 171 29.28 9.90 0.59
C THR A 171 29.82 9.24 1.85
N SER A 172 30.95 9.75 2.38
CA SER A 172 31.55 9.32 3.65
C SER A 172 30.91 9.96 4.87
N GLN A 173 29.81 10.72 4.72
CA GLN A 173 29.10 11.34 5.84
C GLN A 173 28.39 10.28 6.68
N THR A 174 28.34 10.50 8.00
CA THR A 174 27.53 9.68 8.91
C THR A 174 26.20 10.36 9.21
N ILE A 175 25.20 9.58 9.58
CA ILE A 175 23.90 10.12 10.06
C ILE A 175 24.12 11.08 11.21
N ALA A 176 24.97 10.73 12.17
CA ALA A 176 25.30 11.58 13.32
C ALA A 176 25.87 12.95 12.91
N ASN A 177 26.76 12.99 11.91
CA ASN A 177 27.32 14.24 11.41
C ASN A 177 26.28 15.11 10.71
N ILE A 178 25.39 14.51 9.92
CA ILE A 178 24.31 15.24 9.22
C ILE A 178 23.33 15.80 10.23
N LEU A 179 22.83 14.97 11.17
CA LEU A 179 21.88 15.39 12.20
C LEU A 179 22.50 16.40 13.18
N GLY A 180 23.79 16.28 13.45
CA GLY A 180 24.54 17.27 14.25
C GLY A 180 24.56 18.67 13.62
N ARG A 181 24.44 18.78 12.28
CA ARG A 181 24.31 20.06 11.57
C ARG A 181 22.86 20.53 11.48
N VAL A 182 21.93 19.60 11.36
CA VAL A 182 20.48 19.88 11.24
C VAL A 182 19.90 20.31 12.58
N VAL A 183 20.25 19.62 13.66
CA VAL A 183 19.72 19.82 15.01
C VAL A 183 20.79 20.45 15.92
N ALA A 184 21.68 19.62 16.46
CA ALA A 184 22.84 19.98 17.27
C ALA A 184 23.75 18.74 17.43
N PRO A 185 25.04 18.91 17.77
CA PRO A 185 25.94 17.80 18.04
C PRO A 185 25.38 16.85 19.12
N GLY A 186 25.39 15.55 18.85
CA GLY A 186 24.88 14.53 19.76
C GLY A 186 23.36 14.34 19.75
N MET A 187 22.64 15.12 18.93
CA MET A 187 21.19 15.06 18.80
C MET A 187 20.75 14.32 17.53
N GLY A 188 19.54 13.78 17.56
CA GLY A 188 18.90 13.11 16.43
C GLY A 188 17.45 13.51 16.23
N VAL A 189 16.82 12.81 15.34
CA VAL A 189 15.42 13.02 14.97
C VAL A 189 14.66 11.70 15.07
N GLU A 190 13.50 11.74 15.66
CA GLU A 190 12.55 10.62 15.67
C GLU A 190 11.33 10.99 14.86
N LEU A 191 10.97 10.09 13.93
CA LEU A 191 9.77 10.13 13.10
C LEU A 191 8.90 8.92 13.44
N VAL A 192 7.69 9.17 13.90
CA VAL A 192 6.69 8.14 14.19
C VAL A 192 5.48 8.32 13.28
N THR A 193 4.94 7.24 12.75
CA THR A 193 3.75 7.27 11.87
C THR A 193 2.65 6.37 12.39
N LYS A 194 1.39 6.79 12.17
CA LYS A 194 0.17 6.07 12.49
C LYS A 194 -0.83 6.22 11.35
N VAL A 195 -1.49 5.14 10.96
CA VAL A 195 -2.50 5.08 9.87
C VAL A 195 -3.84 4.52 10.35
N ASN A 196 -4.14 4.55 11.62
CA ASN A 196 -5.40 4.14 12.23
C ASN A 196 -6.01 2.83 11.66
N ASP A 197 -5.20 1.79 11.51
CA ASP A 197 -5.58 0.44 11.05
C ASP A 197 -6.34 0.39 9.71
N ILE A 198 -6.09 1.34 8.80
CA ILE A 198 -6.63 1.26 7.46
C ILE A 198 -5.87 0.14 6.70
N PRO A 199 -6.58 -0.88 6.19
CA PRO A 199 -5.93 -1.98 5.48
C PRO A 199 -5.08 -1.51 4.30
N LYS A 200 -3.91 -2.10 4.12
CA LYS A 200 -3.12 -1.91 2.90
C LYS A 200 -3.96 -2.33 1.70
N GLY A 201 -3.97 -1.51 0.65
CA GLY A 201 -4.80 -1.76 -0.51
C GLY A 201 -6.27 -1.31 -0.36
N SER A 202 -6.58 -0.51 0.67
CA SER A 202 -7.90 0.12 0.85
C SER A 202 -8.34 0.99 -0.33
N ARG A 203 -7.41 1.40 -1.17
CA ARG A 203 -7.61 2.32 -2.30
C ARG A 203 -8.00 3.76 -1.90
N LEU A 204 -7.75 4.10 -0.65
CA LEU A 204 -7.93 5.44 -0.12
C LEU A 204 -6.66 6.31 -0.23
N ALA A 205 -5.70 5.88 -1.05
CA ALA A 205 -4.42 6.55 -1.29
C ALA A 205 -3.56 6.75 -0.02
N VAL A 206 -3.55 5.74 0.85
CA VAL A 206 -2.85 5.82 2.14
C VAL A 206 -1.34 6.07 1.97
N SER A 207 -0.66 5.39 1.03
CA SER A 207 0.79 5.52 0.86
C SER A 207 1.21 6.94 0.49
N THR A 208 0.55 7.54 -0.50
CA THR A 208 0.86 8.91 -0.94
C THR A 208 0.53 9.93 0.14
N ASN A 209 -0.64 9.81 0.81
CA ASN A 209 -1.00 10.74 1.88
C ASN A 209 -0.13 10.54 3.15
N LEU A 210 0.38 9.34 3.41
CA LEU A 210 1.39 9.11 4.45
C LEU A 210 2.72 9.80 4.10
N LEU A 211 3.15 9.73 2.85
CA LEU A 211 4.32 10.48 2.40
C LEU A 211 4.09 11.99 2.50
N VAL A 212 2.90 12.49 2.13
CA VAL A 212 2.53 13.89 2.33
C VAL A 212 2.67 14.27 3.80
N SER A 213 2.11 13.46 4.72
CA SER A 213 2.20 13.70 6.17
C SER A 213 3.66 13.75 6.67
N ILE A 214 4.48 12.77 6.28
CA ILE A 214 5.90 12.68 6.65
C ILE A 214 6.69 13.88 6.11
N ILE A 215 6.54 14.16 4.80
CA ILE A 215 7.29 15.21 4.12
C ILE A 215 6.87 16.59 4.66
N SER A 216 5.58 16.83 4.84
CA SER A 216 5.05 18.05 5.43
C SER A 216 5.63 18.28 6.83
N ALA A 217 5.54 17.28 7.72
CA ALA A 217 6.07 17.37 9.07
C ALA A 217 7.58 17.68 9.07
N LEU A 218 8.37 17.00 8.26
CA LEU A 218 9.80 17.21 8.18
C LEU A 218 10.17 18.57 7.53
N MET A 219 9.45 19.02 6.51
CA MET A 219 9.65 20.32 5.88
C MET A 219 9.29 21.45 6.86
N ARG A 220 8.19 21.32 7.62
CA ARG A 220 7.83 22.27 8.68
C ARG A 220 8.91 22.31 9.77
N ALA A 221 9.30 21.13 10.26
CA ALA A 221 10.30 21.00 11.30
C ALA A 221 11.65 21.64 10.91
N THR A 222 11.99 21.63 9.62
CA THR A 222 13.26 22.14 9.11
C THR A 222 13.17 23.53 8.46
N GLY A 223 12.04 24.23 8.65
CA GLY A 223 11.88 25.60 8.18
C GLY A 223 11.73 25.76 6.66
N GLN A 224 11.40 24.69 5.94
CA GLN A 224 11.16 24.70 4.50
C GLN A 224 9.72 25.15 4.14
N THR A 225 8.85 25.34 5.12
CA THR A 225 7.51 25.92 5.00
C THR A 225 7.40 27.20 5.83
N GLY A 226 6.44 28.06 5.50
CA GLY A 226 6.23 29.33 6.20
C GLY A 226 5.82 29.16 7.66
N ALA A 227 4.82 28.31 7.92
CA ALA A 227 4.27 28.08 9.26
C ALA A 227 4.59 26.69 9.81
N LEU A 228 4.84 26.62 11.13
CA LEU A 228 5.05 25.37 11.84
C LEU A 228 3.71 24.65 12.09
N GLU A 229 2.65 25.39 12.35
CA GLU A 229 1.31 24.87 12.65
C GLU A 229 0.26 25.33 11.63
N GLY A 230 -0.90 24.70 11.67
CA GLY A 230 -2.04 25.02 10.80
C GLY A 230 -1.97 24.35 9.43
N GLY A 231 -2.79 24.86 8.49
CA GLY A 231 -2.84 24.36 7.12
C GLY A 231 -1.61 24.78 6.30
N LEU A 232 -1.50 24.20 5.12
CA LEU A 232 -0.46 24.54 4.12
C LEU A 232 -1.01 25.57 3.13
N SER A 233 -0.14 26.43 2.62
CA SER A 233 -0.43 27.27 1.46
C SER A 233 -0.56 26.44 0.20
N GLU A 234 -1.10 27.00 -0.88
CA GLU A 234 -1.24 26.29 -2.16
C GLU A 234 0.12 25.89 -2.74
N GLU A 235 1.11 26.77 -2.68
CA GLU A 235 2.47 26.49 -3.17
C GLU A 235 3.12 25.36 -2.34
N GLU A 236 2.95 25.38 -1.03
CA GLU A 236 3.48 24.33 -0.15
C GLU A 236 2.80 22.99 -0.42
N ARG A 237 1.48 22.95 -0.61
CA ARG A 237 0.76 21.71 -0.98
C ARG A 237 1.31 21.13 -2.27
N ARG A 238 1.45 21.95 -3.31
CA ARG A 238 1.97 21.52 -4.61
C ARG A 238 3.39 20.98 -4.50
N LEU A 239 4.27 21.69 -3.79
CA LEU A 239 5.66 21.27 -3.58
C LEU A 239 5.74 19.96 -2.78
N ILE A 240 5.00 19.85 -1.67
CA ILE A 240 4.97 18.66 -0.82
C ILE A 240 4.45 17.45 -1.59
N VAL A 241 3.39 17.62 -2.37
CA VAL A 241 2.85 16.53 -3.20
C VAL A 241 3.83 16.07 -4.26
N SER A 242 4.52 16.98 -4.93
CA SER A 242 5.59 16.62 -5.89
C SER A 242 6.69 15.78 -5.24
N ARG A 243 7.08 16.15 -4.02
CA ARG A 243 8.04 15.38 -3.22
C ARG A 243 7.45 14.04 -2.75
N ALA A 244 6.15 13.96 -2.46
CA ALA A 244 5.49 12.71 -2.08
C ALA A 244 5.46 11.73 -3.27
N ILE A 245 5.18 12.20 -4.48
CA ILE A 245 5.26 11.37 -5.68
C ILE A 245 6.69 10.87 -5.92
N LEU A 246 7.69 11.72 -5.71
CA LEU A 246 9.09 11.28 -5.72
C LEU A 246 9.34 10.18 -4.67
N GLY A 247 8.80 10.34 -3.47
CA GLY A 247 8.88 9.35 -2.39
C GLY A 247 8.22 8.01 -2.76
N GLU A 248 7.08 8.04 -3.44
CA GLU A 248 6.43 6.84 -3.99
C GLU A 248 7.34 6.08 -4.96
N TRP A 249 8.03 6.80 -5.83
CA TRP A 249 8.96 6.19 -6.78
C TRP A 249 10.20 5.63 -6.09
N LEU A 250 10.73 6.32 -5.08
CA LEU A 250 11.84 5.84 -4.27
C LEU A 250 11.46 4.57 -3.49
N GLY A 251 10.28 4.58 -2.88
CA GLY A 251 9.72 3.45 -2.13
C GLY A 251 9.22 2.29 -3.01
N GLY A 252 8.98 2.55 -4.31
CA GLY A 252 8.50 1.55 -5.28
C GLY A 252 7.03 1.19 -5.15
N SER A 253 6.22 2.06 -4.53
CA SER A 253 4.77 1.87 -4.36
C SER A 253 3.95 2.36 -5.56
N GLY A 254 4.44 3.34 -6.33
CA GLY A 254 3.85 3.74 -7.59
C GLY A 254 2.57 4.58 -7.47
N GLY A 255 2.45 5.42 -6.45
CA GLY A 255 1.34 6.36 -6.29
C GLY A 255 1.29 7.42 -7.39
N GLY A 256 0.08 7.87 -7.73
CA GLY A 256 -0.18 8.86 -8.75
C GLY A 256 -0.56 10.23 -8.18
N TRP A 257 -0.66 11.21 -9.06
CA TRP A 257 -1.03 12.57 -8.68
C TRP A 257 -2.42 12.67 -8.05
N GLN A 258 -3.39 11.89 -8.53
CA GLN A 258 -4.73 11.83 -7.94
C GLN A 258 -4.72 11.34 -6.50
N ASP A 259 -3.70 10.56 -6.12
CA ASP A 259 -3.56 10.01 -4.77
C ASP A 259 -3.26 11.08 -3.72
N SER A 260 -2.80 12.25 -4.14
CA SER A 260 -2.53 13.40 -3.27
C SER A 260 -3.77 14.11 -2.74
N GLY A 261 -4.96 13.66 -3.13
CA GLY A 261 -6.23 14.36 -2.85
C GLY A 261 -6.48 14.67 -1.37
N GLY A 262 -5.95 13.90 -0.43
CA GLY A 262 -6.05 14.19 1.00
C GLY A 262 -5.31 15.46 1.46
N THR A 263 -4.37 15.99 0.65
CA THR A 263 -3.61 17.19 0.98
C THR A 263 -4.47 18.46 0.97
N TRP A 264 -5.41 18.55 0.03
CA TRP A 264 -6.37 19.66 -0.10
C TRP A 264 -7.66 19.37 0.66
N PRO A 265 -8.39 20.39 1.13
CA PRO A 265 -9.67 20.20 1.82
C PRO A 265 -10.82 19.88 0.86
N GLY A 266 -11.89 19.32 1.39
CA GLY A 266 -13.21 19.26 0.78
C GLY A 266 -13.30 18.56 -0.56
N PHE A 267 -14.23 19.04 -1.38
CA PHE A 267 -14.45 18.58 -2.76
C PHE A 267 -13.52 19.28 -3.72
N LYS A 268 -12.90 18.54 -4.63
CA LYS A 268 -11.99 19.11 -5.62
C LYS A 268 -11.92 18.31 -6.89
N ILE A 269 -11.71 19.02 -7.99
CA ILE A 269 -11.35 18.43 -9.27
C ILE A 269 -9.84 18.49 -9.42
N ILE A 270 -9.24 17.34 -9.74
CA ILE A 270 -7.83 17.25 -10.13
C ILE A 270 -7.79 16.99 -11.62
N GLN A 271 -7.04 17.81 -12.36
CA GLN A 271 -6.86 17.65 -13.80
C GLN A 271 -5.41 17.90 -14.19
N GLY A 272 -4.96 17.30 -15.29
CA GLY A 272 -3.67 17.59 -15.88
C GLY A 272 -3.61 19.02 -16.39
N ALA A 273 -2.50 19.70 -16.11
CA ALA A 273 -2.22 21.04 -16.60
C ALA A 273 -0.76 21.14 -17.06
N ALA A 274 -0.49 21.93 -18.07
CA ALA A 274 0.88 22.18 -18.50
C ALA A 274 1.68 22.88 -17.40
N ALA A 275 2.91 22.42 -17.18
CA ALA A 275 3.83 23.00 -16.21
C ALA A 275 4.41 24.32 -16.76
N ALA A 276 4.62 25.29 -15.89
CA ALA A 276 5.34 26.53 -16.17
C ALA A 276 6.59 26.63 -15.30
N ASP A 277 7.58 27.38 -15.75
CA ASP A 277 8.85 27.58 -15.01
C ASP A 277 8.65 28.21 -13.62
N ALA A 278 7.56 28.93 -13.44
CA ALA A 278 7.18 29.57 -12.17
C ALA A 278 6.47 28.63 -11.20
N ASP A 279 6.10 27.43 -11.62
CA ASP A 279 5.43 26.46 -10.74
C ASP A 279 6.42 25.97 -9.67
N PRO A 280 6.00 25.90 -8.38
CA PRO A 280 6.90 25.54 -7.27
C PRO A 280 7.42 24.10 -7.41
N GLU A 281 6.68 23.21 -8.02
CA GLU A 281 7.07 21.84 -8.31
C GLU A 281 7.86 21.65 -9.61
N PHE A 282 8.03 22.70 -10.41
CA PHE A 282 8.80 22.61 -11.66
C PHE A 282 10.23 22.14 -11.40
N GLY A 283 10.63 21.09 -12.10
CA GLY A 283 11.93 20.46 -11.92
C GLY A 283 12.03 19.46 -10.77
N ILE A 284 11.02 19.37 -9.88
CA ILE A 284 10.83 18.23 -8.96
C ILE A 284 9.92 17.21 -9.64
N SER A 285 8.84 17.68 -10.22
CA SER A 285 8.01 16.89 -11.09
C SER A 285 8.60 16.83 -12.49
N ARG A 286 8.59 15.66 -13.07
CA ARG A 286 9.26 15.43 -14.36
C ARG A 286 8.43 15.90 -15.52
N GLY A 287 7.50 16.46 -15.51
CA GLY A 287 6.72 16.56 -16.72
C GLY A 287 6.40 17.92 -17.18
N CYS A 288 5.90 17.94 -18.39
CA CYS A 288 5.18 19.06 -18.93
C CYS A 288 3.76 19.14 -18.37
N LEU A 289 3.29 18.07 -17.69
CA LEU A 289 1.96 17.98 -17.12
C LEU A 289 2.04 17.88 -15.61
N LEU A 290 1.40 18.82 -14.94
CA LEU A 290 1.22 18.84 -13.48
C LEU A 290 -0.27 18.76 -13.13
N PRO A 291 -0.64 18.16 -12.01
CA PRO A 291 -2.02 18.18 -11.58
C PRO A 291 -2.39 19.56 -11.03
N ARG A 292 -3.49 20.09 -11.51
CA ARG A 292 -4.13 21.27 -10.94
C ARG A 292 -5.30 20.83 -10.09
N HIS A 293 -5.30 21.26 -8.84
CA HIS A 293 -6.38 21.02 -7.88
C HIS A 293 -7.29 22.25 -7.86
N THR A 294 -8.56 22.04 -8.15
CA THR A 294 -9.58 23.08 -8.07
C THR A 294 -10.59 22.71 -6.99
N ILE A 295 -10.59 23.42 -5.87
CA ILE A 295 -11.57 23.22 -4.80
C ILE A 295 -12.92 23.69 -5.33
N LEU A 296 -13.98 22.88 -5.11
CA LEU A 296 -15.34 23.23 -5.51
C LEU A 296 -15.98 24.12 -4.46
N GLU A 297 -16.49 25.25 -4.91
CA GLU A 297 -17.16 26.26 -4.08
C GLU A 297 -18.33 26.89 -4.85
N GLY A 298 -19.19 27.60 -4.14
CA GLY A 298 -20.30 28.36 -4.74
C GLY A 298 -21.26 27.47 -5.53
N ALA A 299 -21.55 27.82 -6.77
CA ALA A 299 -22.50 27.09 -7.62
C ALA A 299 -22.02 25.67 -8.01
N ALA A 300 -20.71 25.37 -7.87
CA ALA A 300 -20.15 24.06 -8.21
C ALA A 300 -20.33 23.02 -7.09
N LEU A 301 -20.69 23.45 -5.88
CA LEU A 301 -20.89 22.59 -4.71
C LEU A 301 -22.14 23.00 -3.95
N HIS A 302 -23.13 22.11 -3.87
CA HIS A 302 -24.31 22.37 -3.03
C HIS A 302 -23.90 22.49 -1.56
N PRO A 303 -24.39 23.51 -0.81
CA PRO A 303 -23.96 23.74 0.57
C PRO A 303 -24.11 22.54 1.51
N GLU A 304 -25.15 21.74 1.32
CA GLU A 304 -25.42 20.55 2.14
C GLU A 304 -24.81 19.26 1.56
N MET A 305 -24.00 19.32 0.49
CA MET A 305 -23.53 18.12 -0.19
C MET A 305 -22.69 17.21 0.71
N SER A 306 -21.85 17.80 1.55
CA SER A 306 -21.03 17.05 2.53
C SER A 306 -21.92 16.25 3.49
N GLU A 307 -22.94 16.87 4.05
CA GLU A 307 -23.89 16.21 4.97
C GLU A 307 -24.71 15.14 4.25
N ARG A 308 -25.21 15.44 3.06
CA ARG A 308 -25.99 14.49 2.26
C ARG A 308 -25.20 13.24 1.89
N ILE A 309 -23.95 13.40 1.49
CA ILE A 309 -23.05 12.25 1.24
C ILE A 309 -22.79 11.50 2.56
N ALA A 310 -22.44 12.18 3.63
CA ALA A 310 -22.18 11.55 4.92
C ALA A 310 -23.38 10.73 5.44
N ARG A 311 -24.60 11.12 5.10
CA ARG A 311 -25.83 10.41 5.49
C ARG A 311 -26.20 9.25 4.56
N SER A 312 -25.75 9.26 3.31
CA SER A 312 -26.17 8.29 2.28
C SER A 312 -25.08 7.30 1.89
N LEU A 313 -23.83 7.54 2.23
CA LEU A 313 -22.73 6.69 1.80
C LEU A 313 -22.21 5.84 2.95
N VAL A 314 -21.98 4.57 2.67
CA VAL A 314 -21.30 3.61 3.56
C VAL A 314 -20.01 3.15 2.89
N LEU A 315 -18.90 3.42 3.55
CA LEU A 315 -17.57 3.05 3.08
C LEU A 315 -17.16 1.72 3.69
N ILE A 316 -16.80 0.75 2.85
CA ILE A 316 -16.47 -0.61 3.27
C ILE A 316 -15.17 -1.09 2.69
N HIS A 317 -14.56 -2.08 3.34
CA HIS A 317 -13.43 -2.83 2.81
C HIS A 317 -13.56 -4.32 3.18
N GLY A 318 -13.58 -5.19 2.17
CA GLY A 318 -13.78 -6.63 2.33
C GLY A 318 -12.55 -7.43 2.75
N GLY A 319 -11.45 -6.79 3.08
CA GLY A 319 -10.24 -7.44 3.57
C GLY A 319 -9.26 -7.91 2.49
N MET A 320 -9.59 -7.75 1.21
CA MET A 320 -8.71 -8.14 0.10
C MET A 320 -7.79 -6.99 -0.32
N ALA A 321 -6.51 -7.25 -0.47
CA ALA A 321 -5.58 -6.31 -1.09
C ALA A 321 -5.15 -6.80 -2.47
N GLN A 322 -4.95 -5.87 -3.41
CA GLN A 322 -4.48 -6.18 -4.77
C GLN A 322 -3.23 -5.38 -5.12
N ASN A 323 -2.36 -6.00 -5.93
CA ASN A 323 -1.25 -5.29 -6.55
C ASN A 323 -1.77 -4.50 -7.77
N VAL A 324 -1.60 -3.19 -7.73
CA VAL A 324 -2.07 -2.27 -8.79
C VAL A 324 -1.20 -2.31 -10.03
N GLY A 325 0.11 -2.60 -9.87
CA GLY A 325 1.10 -2.47 -10.93
C GLY A 325 0.67 -3.06 -12.28
N PRO A 326 0.32 -4.36 -12.35
CA PRO A 326 -0.06 -4.99 -13.62
C PRO A 326 -1.30 -4.37 -14.28
N ILE A 327 -2.24 -3.83 -13.48
CA ILE A 327 -3.43 -3.20 -14.02
C ILE A 327 -3.10 -1.82 -14.58
N LEU A 328 -2.22 -1.08 -13.91
CA LEU A 328 -1.75 0.20 -14.42
C LEU A 328 -0.98 0.04 -15.72
N GLU A 329 -0.12 -0.95 -15.82
CA GLU A 329 0.57 -1.28 -17.07
C GLU A 329 -0.41 -1.55 -18.19
N MET A 330 -1.42 -2.38 -17.96
CA MET A 330 -2.46 -2.68 -18.92
C MET A 330 -3.31 -1.47 -19.30
N VAL A 331 -3.73 -0.65 -18.32
CA VAL A 331 -4.50 0.57 -18.59
C VAL A 331 -3.68 1.55 -19.43
N THR A 332 -2.39 1.66 -19.14
CA THR A 332 -1.44 2.47 -19.91
C THR A 332 -1.28 1.95 -21.33
N GLU A 333 -1.06 0.65 -21.48
CA GLU A 333 -0.94 0.01 -22.79
C GLU A 333 -2.19 0.26 -23.64
N LYS A 334 -3.38 0.00 -23.10
CA LYS A 334 -4.65 0.25 -23.77
C LYS A 334 -4.85 1.72 -24.15
N TYR A 335 -4.41 2.64 -23.28
CA TYR A 335 -4.44 4.07 -23.59
C TYR A 335 -3.53 4.42 -24.79
N LEU A 336 -2.30 3.90 -24.78
CA LEU A 336 -1.34 4.13 -25.86
C LEU A 336 -1.78 3.51 -27.19
N LEU A 337 -2.33 2.32 -27.17
CA LEU A 337 -2.81 1.61 -28.36
C LEU A 337 -4.12 2.20 -28.91
N ARG A 338 -4.86 2.93 -28.11
CA ARG A 338 -6.14 3.58 -28.49
C ARG A 338 -7.11 2.63 -29.20
N GLY A 339 -7.25 1.41 -28.68
CA GLY A 339 -8.26 0.48 -29.18
C GLY A 339 -9.64 1.16 -29.20
N GLN A 340 -10.41 0.93 -30.26
CA GLN A 340 -11.67 1.65 -30.48
C GLN A 340 -12.61 1.56 -29.25
N ALA A 341 -12.84 0.36 -28.74
CA ALA A 341 -13.75 0.14 -27.60
C ALA A 341 -13.29 0.86 -26.33
N GLU A 342 -12.00 0.78 -26.00
CA GLU A 342 -11.43 1.43 -24.83
C GLU A 342 -11.41 2.96 -24.98
N TRP A 343 -11.20 3.46 -26.20
CA TRP A 343 -11.23 4.89 -26.45
C TRP A 343 -12.64 5.46 -26.35
N GLU A 344 -13.64 4.79 -26.96
CA GLU A 344 -15.05 5.16 -26.81
C GLU A 344 -15.51 5.12 -25.35
N ALA A 345 -15.08 4.09 -24.61
CA ALA A 345 -15.34 4.01 -23.17
C ALA A 345 -14.76 5.20 -22.40
N ARG A 346 -13.56 5.65 -22.76
CA ARG A 346 -12.94 6.85 -22.16
C ARG A 346 -13.76 8.11 -22.46
N LEU A 347 -14.18 8.30 -23.69
CA LEU A 347 -15.01 9.46 -24.04
C LEU A 347 -16.34 9.44 -23.29
N ALA A 348 -16.97 8.26 -23.17
CA ALA A 348 -18.20 8.07 -22.39
C ALA A 348 -17.99 8.42 -20.90
N ALA A 349 -16.86 8.01 -20.32
CA ALA A 349 -16.51 8.34 -18.93
C ALA A 349 -16.39 9.86 -18.70
N GLY A 350 -15.90 10.61 -19.70
CA GLY A 350 -15.87 12.08 -19.63
C GLY A 350 -17.27 12.69 -19.46
N GLY A 351 -18.25 12.21 -20.24
CA GLY A 351 -19.64 12.64 -20.08
C GLY A 351 -20.26 12.23 -18.73
N ILE A 352 -19.86 11.05 -18.18
CA ILE A 352 -20.28 10.62 -16.85
C ILE A 352 -19.67 11.54 -15.78
N PHE A 353 -18.39 11.90 -15.91
CA PHE A 353 -17.74 12.86 -15.02
C PHE A 353 -18.51 14.18 -14.94
N ASP A 354 -18.93 14.74 -16.07
CA ASP A 354 -19.67 16.00 -16.11
C ASP A 354 -21.05 15.84 -15.43
N ARG A 355 -21.74 14.72 -15.58
CA ARG A 355 -22.98 14.42 -14.85
C ARG A 355 -22.75 14.32 -13.34
N ILE A 356 -21.66 13.70 -12.90
CA ILE A 356 -21.29 13.61 -11.49
C ILE A 356 -21.05 15.00 -10.91
N CYS A 357 -20.31 15.86 -11.62
CA CYS A 357 -20.09 17.25 -11.19
C CYS A 357 -21.43 18.03 -11.10
N GLY A 358 -22.32 17.84 -12.07
CA GLY A 358 -23.67 18.43 -12.06
C GLY A 358 -24.49 17.96 -10.85
N ALA A 359 -24.45 16.67 -10.51
CA ALA A 359 -25.14 16.10 -9.36
C ALA A 359 -24.58 16.66 -8.04
N VAL A 360 -23.27 16.84 -7.94
CA VAL A 360 -22.62 17.48 -6.76
C VAL A 360 -23.05 18.94 -6.61
N GLY A 361 -23.11 19.71 -7.69
CA GLY A 361 -23.60 21.09 -7.69
C GLY A 361 -25.09 21.20 -7.32
N ALA A 362 -25.90 20.22 -7.73
CA ALA A 362 -27.32 20.15 -7.39
C ALA A 362 -27.61 19.56 -6.00
N GLY A 363 -26.61 18.94 -5.35
CA GLY A 363 -26.81 18.21 -4.10
C GLY A 363 -27.59 16.91 -4.23
N ASP A 364 -27.60 16.31 -5.43
CA ASP A 364 -28.36 15.09 -5.73
C ASP A 364 -27.45 13.84 -5.64
N VAL A 365 -27.39 13.25 -4.44
CA VAL A 365 -26.60 12.03 -4.17
C VAL A 365 -27.12 10.83 -4.94
N ARG A 366 -28.42 10.77 -5.25
CA ARG A 366 -29.00 9.66 -6.00
C ARG A 366 -28.59 9.70 -7.47
N ALA A 367 -28.60 10.88 -8.09
CA ALA A 367 -28.08 11.09 -9.44
C ALA A 367 -26.57 10.82 -9.53
N LEU A 368 -25.81 11.19 -8.50
CA LEU A 368 -24.40 10.85 -8.38
C LEU A 368 -24.20 9.33 -8.34
N ALA A 369 -24.94 8.61 -7.49
CA ALA A 369 -24.88 7.15 -7.38
C ALA A 369 -25.27 6.45 -8.71
N ALA A 370 -26.30 6.93 -9.40
CA ALA A 370 -26.67 6.42 -10.71
C ALA A 370 -25.53 6.59 -11.73
N SER A 371 -24.88 7.74 -11.73
CA SER A 371 -23.75 8.02 -12.63
C SER A 371 -22.53 7.14 -12.32
N THR A 372 -22.26 6.81 -11.05
CA THR A 372 -21.19 5.86 -10.70
C THR A 372 -21.51 4.44 -11.18
N MET A 373 -22.79 4.05 -11.18
CA MET A 373 -23.24 2.77 -11.73
C MET A 373 -23.10 2.71 -13.25
N ASP A 374 -23.38 3.81 -13.96
CA ASP A 374 -23.17 3.90 -15.41
C ASP A 374 -21.67 3.74 -15.74
N ASN A 375 -20.80 4.37 -14.95
CA ASN A 375 -19.35 4.23 -15.11
C ASN A 375 -18.88 2.77 -14.89
N TRP A 376 -19.41 2.11 -13.85
CA TRP A 376 -19.11 0.72 -13.57
C TRP A 376 -19.55 -0.22 -14.69
N ASN A 377 -20.80 -0.10 -15.12
CA ASN A 377 -21.42 -1.00 -16.09
C ASN A 377 -20.90 -0.81 -17.54
N GLY A 378 -20.39 0.35 -17.85
CA GLY A 378 -19.87 0.69 -19.17
C GLY A 378 -18.36 0.86 -19.20
N PRO A 379 -17.86 2.13 -19.03
CA PRO A 379 -16.46 2.45 -19.27
C PRO A 379 -15.49 1.61 -18.46
N LEU A 380 -15.73 1.44 -17.15
CA LEU A 380 -14.76 0.80 -16.27
C LEU A 380 -14.54 -0.67 -16.61
N LYS A 381 -15.61 -1.43 -16.83
CA LYS A 381 -15.52 -2.85 -17.25
C LYS A 381 -14.93 -3.04 -18.64
N THR A 382 -15.08 -2.06 -19.54
CA THR A 382 -14.47 -2.09 -20.87
C THR A 382 -12.97 -1.84 -20.79
N ILE A 383 -12.55 -0.85 -20.01
CA ILE A 383 -11.13 -0.50 -19.87
C ILE A 383 -10.40 -1.54 -19.01
N ILE A 384 -11.03 -1.99 -17.92
CA ILE A 384 -10.49 -2.98 -16.98
C ILE A 384 -11.44 -4.17 -16.84
N PRO A 385 -11.39 -5.17 -17.75
CA PRO A 385 -12.34 -6.29 -17.75
C PRO A 385 -12.37 -7.12 -16.47
N TRP A 386 -11.25 -7.16 -15.73
CA TRP A 386 -11.12 -7.87 -14.45
C TRP A 386 -11.15 -6.97 -13.21
N VAL A 387 -11.86 -5.84 -13.33
CA VAL A 387 -12.10 -4.92 -12.21
C VAL A 387 -12.92 -5.57 -11.08
N THR A 388 -13.57 -6.68 -11.36
CA THR A 388 -14.43 -7.40 -10.42
C THR A 388 -13.99 -8.84 -10.19
N ASN A 389 -14.44 -9.43 -9.09
CA ASN A 389 -14.28 -10.85 -8.76
C ASN A 389 -15.53 -11.40 -8.06
N GLN A 390 -15.54 -12.70 -7.77
CA GLN A 390 -16.68 -13.37 -7.15
C GLN A 390 -17.05 -12.77 -5.80
N PHE A 391 -16.08 -12.40 -4.99
CA PHE A 391 -16.31 -11.81 -3.67
C PHE A 391 -17.05 -10.47 -3.79
N THR A 392 -16.51 -9.54 -4.57
CA THR A 392 -17.11 -8.21 -4.77
C THR A 392 -18.48 -8.26 -5.42
N GLU A 393 -18.67 -9.09 -6.47
CA GLU A 393 -19.96 -9.28 -7.12
C GLU A 393 -21.02 -9.88 -6.16
N SER A 394 -20.61 -10.82 -5.29
CA SER A 394 -21.52 -11.39 -4.29
C SER A 394 -21.98 -10.36 -3.26
N ILE A 395 -21.07 -9.51 -2.78
CA ILE A 395 -21.42 -8.42 -1.86
C ILE A 395 -22.37 -7.43 -2.51
N ILE A 396 -22.06 -6.95 -3.73
CA ILE A 396 -22.91 -6.00 -4.46
C ILE A 396 -24.32 -6.58 -4.71
N ARG A 397 -24.39 -7.83 -5.14
CA ARG A 397 -25.66 -8.51 -5.39
C ARG A 397 -26.49 -8.62 -4.11
N GLN A 398 -25.90 -9.11 -3.02
CA GLN A 398 -26.60 -9.26 -1.75
C GLN A 398 -27.07 -7.91 -1.17
N ALA A 399 -26.23 -6.85 -1.26
CA ALA A 399 -26.63 -5.51 -0.85
C ALA A 399 -27.86 -5.02 -1.63
N ARG A 400 -27.86 -5.20 -2.96
CA ARG A 400 -28.96 -4.83 -3.85
C ARG A 400 -30.23 -5.63 -3.56
N GLU A 401 -30.14 -6.94 -3.37
CA GLU A 401 -31.27 -7.81 -3.07
C GLU A 401 -31.93 -7.46 -1.73
N ARG A 402 -31.15 -7.10 -0.71
CA ARG A 402 -31.67 -6.81 0.64
C ARG A 402 -32.22 -5.39 0.80
N LEU A 403 -31.70 -4.41 0.06
CA LEU A 403 -32.16 -3.02 0.14
C LEU A 403 -33.17 -2.65 -0.96
N GLY A 404 -33.22 -3.36 -2.07
CA GLY A 404 -34.12 -3.05 -3.18
C GLY A 404 -33.95 -1.61 -3.69
N ALA A 405 -35.00 -0.81 -3.64
CA ALA A 405 -35.02 0.59 -4.09
C ALA A 405 -34.18 1.54 -3.21
N ASP A 406 -33.85 1.14 -1.98
CA ASP A 406 -33.04 1.91 -1.07
C ASP A 406 -31.52 1.77 -1.36
N PHE A 407 -31.11 0.83 -2.21
CA PHE A 407 -29.76 0.75 -2.77
C PHE A 407 -29.67 1.62 -4.02
N TRP A 408 -29.02 2.77 -3.92
CA TRP A 408 -28.92 3.73 -5.03
C TRP A 408 -27.79 3.44 -6.00
N GLY A 409 -26.71 2.77 -5.50
CA GLY A 409 -25.57 2.44 -6.30
C GLY A 409 -24.30 2.20 -5.45
N PHE A 410 -23.22 2.04 -6.13
CA PHE A 410 -21.89 1.90 -5.48
C PHE A 410 -20.78 2.47 -6.37
N LEU A 411 -19.65 2.68 -5.74
CA LEU A 411 -18.40 3.08 -6.36
C LEU A 411 -17.30 2.14 -5.88
N MET A 412 -16.60 1.50 -6.82
CA MET A 412 -15.41 0.70 -6.50
C MET A 412 -14.22 1.61 -6.26
N LEU A 413 -13.56 1.47 -5.12
CA LEU A 413 -12.40 2.31 -4.80
C LEU A 413 -11.19 1.93 -5.65
N GLY A 414 -10.54 2.93 -6.23
CA GLY A 414 -9.32 2.75 -7.02
C GLY A 414 -9.45 1.86 -8.25
N GLY A 415 -10.67 1.65 -8.77
CA GLY A 415 -10.93 0.90 -10.00
C GLY A 415 -10.60 -0.58 -9.95
N MET A 416 -10.64 -1.20 -8.79
CA MET A 416 -10.14 -2.56 -8.66
C MET A 416 -10.90 -3.36 -7.60
N SER A 417 -11.01 -4.66 -7.86
CA SER A 417 -11.72 -5.64 -7.04
C SER A 417 -11.03 -5.98 -5.70
N GLY A 418 -10.36 -5.03 -5.05
CA GLY A 418 -9.75 -5.22 -3.73
C GLY A 418 -10.72 -5.30 -2.56
N GLY A 419 -12.03 -5.16 -2.83
CA GLY A 419 -13.07 -5.19 -1.81
C GLY A 419 -13.33 -3.85 -1.12
N GLY A 420 -12.62 -2.79 -1.49
CA GLY A 420 -12.91 -1.42 -1.05
C GLY A 420 -14.02 -0.82 -1.91
N MET A 421 -15.15 -0.43 -1.31
CA MET A 421 -16.31 0.13 -2.00
C MET A 421 -16.95 1.25 -1.18
N ALA A 422 -17.52 2.22 -1.88
CA ALA A 422 -18.44 3.19 -1.32
C ALA A 422 -19.85 2.87 -1.84
N MET A 423 -20.76 2.52 -0.94
CA MET A 423 -22.15 2.15 -1.29
C MET A 423 -23.08 3.29 -0.95
N PHE A 424 -23.89 3.73 -1.92
CA PHE A 424 -24.89 4.78 -1.77
C PHE A 424 -26.24 4.16 -1.47
N ILE A 425 -26.84 4.61 -0.37
CA ILE A 425 -28.11 4.07 0.15
C ILE A 425 -29.01 5.17 0.65
N ALA A 426 -30.30 4.85 0.82
CA ALA A 426 -31.23 5.75 1.46
C ALA A 426 -30.77 6.09 2.90
N PRO A 427 -30.76 7.38 3.30
CA PRO A 427 -30.24 7.81 4.62
C PRO A 427 -30.87 7.07 5.81
N GLU A 428 -32.16 6.75 5.70
CA GLU A 428 -32.93 6.09 6.75
C GLU A 428 -32.49 4.64 6.99
N ARG A 429 -31.81 4.04 6.01
CA ARG A 429 -31.34 2.64 6.07
C ARG A 429 -29.85 2.53 6.40
N ARG A 430 -29.15 3.66 6.55
CA ARG A 430 -27.69 3.70 6.66
C ARG A 430 -27.17 2.91 7.88
N ASP A 431 -27.76 3.12 9.04
CA ASP A 431 -27.27 2.51 10.27
C ASP A 431 -27.53 0.98 10.29
N GLU A 432 -28.73 0.57 9.89
CA GLU A 432 -29.06 -0.84 9.69
C GLU A 432 -28.15 -1.50 8.65
N PHE A 433 -27.85 -0.78 7.58
CA PHE A 433 -27.01 -1.30 6.50
C PHE A 433 -25.57 -1.51 6.92
N ARG A 434 -25.00 -0.70 7.79
CA ARG A 434 -23.63 -0.91 8.32
C ARG A 434 -23.47 -2.28 8.97
N ASP A 435 -24.41 -2.64 9.85
CA ASP A 435 -24.41 -3.96 10.49
C ASP A 435 -24.68 -5.09 9.48
N LEU A 436 -25.60 -4.84 8.56
CA LEU A 436 -25.96 -5.81 7.53
C LEU A 436 -24.75 -6.12 6.62
N ILE A 437 -24.09 -5.09 6.10
CA ILE A 437 -23.00 -5.27 5.12
C ILE A 437 -21.76 -5.90 5.77
N LEU A 438 -21.49 -5.60 7.05
CA LEU A 438 -20.41 -6.24 7.79
C LEU A 438 -20.65 -7.76 7.89
N ARG A 439 -21.88 -8.18 8.21
CA ARG A 439 -22.25 -9.60 8.20
C ARG A 439 -22.16 -10.23 6.81
N VAL A 440 -22.67 -9.54 5.78
CA VAL A 440 -22.61 -10.02 4.39
C VAL A 440 -21.17 -10.23 3.94
N MET A 441 -20.27 -9.31 4.27
CA MET A 441 -18.85 -9.45 3.93
C MET A 441 -18.21 -10.63 4.67
N ALA A 442 -18.49 -10.80 5.97
CA ALA A 442 -17.96 -11.91 6.77
C ALA A 442 -18.50 -13.26 6.26
N GLU A 443 -19.80 -13.36 5.98
CA GLU A 443 -20.43 -14.58 5.44
C GLU A 443 -19.86 -14.92 4.06
N THR A 444 -19.71 -13.93 3.18
CA THR A 444 -19.15 -14.13 1.83
C THR A 444 -17.68 -14.53 1.88
N LYS A 445 -16.90 -13.94 2.81
CA LYS A 445 -15.53 -14.37 3.09
C LYS A 445 -15.48 -15.84 3.52
N GLY A 446 -16.34 -16.23 4.50
CA GLY A 446 -16.41 -17.60 4.97
C GLY A 446 -16.81 -18.61 3.87
N GLN A 447 -17.70 -18.23 2.94
CA GLN A 447 -18.07 -19.07 1.79
C GLN A 447 -16.92 -19.27 0.78
N LEU A 448 -15.95 -18.37 0.77
CA LEU A 448 -14.78 -18.39 -0.10
C LEU A 448 -13.49 -18.68 0.69
N ASP A 449 -13.60 -19.31 1.86
CA ASP A 449 -12.49 -19.47 2.80
C ASP A 449 -11.27 -20.14 2.17
N ASP A 450 -11.46 -21.18 1.36
CA ASP A 450 -10.37 -21.83 0.61
C ASP A 450 -9.58 -20.87 -0.28
N ALA A 451 -10.25 -19.88 -0.87
CA ALA A 451 -9.64 -18.90 -1.76
C ALA A 451 -9.14 -17.65 -1.02
N LEU A 452 -9.77 -17.31 0.10
CA LEU A 452 -9.57 -16.07 0.86
C LEU A 452 -9.07 -16.31 2.29
N ALA A 453 -8.52 -17.47 2.58
CA ALA A 453 -8.12 -17.92 3.92
C ALA A 453 -7.22 -16.91 4.67
N PHE A 454 -6.46 -16.11 3.96
CA PHE A 454 -5.55 -15.11 4.52
C PHE A 454 -6.00 -13.67 4.27
N ALA A 455 -7.24 -13.44 3.84
CA ALA A 455 -7.77 -12.10 3.72
C ALA A 455 -7.99 -11.49 5.12
N MET A 456 -7.77 -10.18 5.23
CA MET A 456 -8.01 -9.43 6.46
C MET A 456 -9.49 -9.47 6.83
N GLU A 457 -9.83 -9.15 8.09
CA GLU A 457 -11.22 -9.02 8.49
C GLU A 457 -11.89 -7.85 7.75
N PRO A 458 -13.15 -8.01 7.33
CA PRO A 458 -13.91 -6.95 6.72
C PRO A 458 -14.11 -5.76 7.66
N VAL A 459 -14.10 -4.56 7.10
CA VAL A 459 -14.24 -3.30 7.86
C VAL A 459 -15.30 -2.41 7.23
N VAL A 460 -16.11 -1.77 8.07
CA VAL A 460 -16.98 -0.65 7.72
C VAL A 460 -16.41 0.61 8.36
N TYR A 461 -16.39 1.73 7.63
CA TYR A 461 -15.87 2.98 8.14
C TYR A 461 -16.99 3.99 8.40
N ASN A 462 -16.90 4.68 9.51
CA ASN A 462 -17.49 5.99 9.67
C ASN A 462 -16.61 7.00 8.95
N PHE A 463 -17.18 7.95 8.25
CA PHE A 463 -16.42 9.00 7.58
C PHE A 463 -17.13 10.34 7.66
N ASP A 464 -16.35 11.39 7.51
CA ASP A 464 -16.83 12.76 7.29
C ASP A 464 -15.92 13.45 6.28
N VAL A 465 -16.47 14.51 5.65
CA VAL A 465 -15.70 15.29 4.68
C VAL A 465 -14.76 16.22 5.44
N ASN A 466 -13.46 16.05 5.22
CA ASN A 466 -12.46 16.90 5.84
C ASN A 466 -12.39 18.26 5.14
N THR A 467 -12.58 19.34 5.90
CA THR A 467 -12.58 20.73 5.42
C THR A 467 -11.26 21.47 5.64
N ARG A 468 -10.21 20.80 6.13
CA ARG A 468 -8.93 21.43 6.47
C ARG A 468 -7.79 20.99 5.54
N GLY A 469 -7.87 19.77 4.99
CA GLY A 469 -6.73 19.13 4.34
C GLY A 469 -5.66 18.72 5.35
N THR A 470 -4.42 18.61 4.89
CA THR A 470 -3.26 18.35 5.75
C THR A 470 -2.97 19.55 6.64
N ALA A 471 -2.85 19.30 7.95
CA ALA A 471 -2.61 20.36 8.94
C ALA A 471 -1.77 19.86 10.13
N ALA A 472 -0.93 20.76 10.65
CA ALA A 472 -0.05 20.47 11.76
C ALA A 472 -0.46 21.17 13.06
N ARG A 473 -0.05 20.57 14.19
CA ARG A 473 -0.10 21.17 15.51
C ARG A 473 1.11 20.76 16.33
N MET A 474 1.48 21.62 17.26
CA MET A 474 2.49 21.34 18.25
C MET A 474 1.89 20.66 19.48
N LEU A 475 2.50 19.59 19.94
CA LEU A 475 2.23 18.95 21.21
C LEU A 475 3.33 19.39 22.19
N CYS A 476 2.96 20.21 23.17
CA CYS A 476 3.88 20.79 24.15
C CYS A 476 3.48 20.37 25.56
N ASP A 477 4.40 20.52 26.49
CA ASP A 477 4.20 20.27 27.92
C ASP A 477 3.60 18.87 28.17
N ASP A 478 2.55 18.71 28.94
CA ASP A 478 1.89 17.42 29.20
C ASP A 478 1.34 16.74 27.94
N ALA A 479 1.15 17.49 26.86
CA ALA A 479 0.73 16.93 25.58
C ALA A 479 1.91 16.37 24.74
N ALA A 480 3.16 16.62 25.13
CA ALA A 480 4.36 16.19 24.41
C ALA A 480 4.65 14.69 24.59
N VAL A 481 3.63 13.85 24.38
CA VAL A 481 3.73 12.37 24.40
C VAL A 481 3.28 11.81 23.07
N MET A 482 3.95 10.72 22.66
CA MET A 482 3.63 9.99 21.43
C MET A 482 2.27 9.29 21.56
N PRO A 483 1.66 8.90 20.46
CA PRO A 483 0.44 8.10 20.50
C PRO A 483 0.69 6.75 21.19
N SER A 484 -0.35 6.22 21.74
CA SER A 484 -0.34 5.03 22.60
C SER A 484 0.34 3.80 21.98
N GLY A 485 0.09 3.52 20.71
CA GLY A 485 0.70 2.40 20.00
C GLY A 485 2.23 2.47 19.93
N TYR A 486 2.82 3.67 20.01
CA TYR A 486 4.26 3.86 20.08
C TYR A 486 4.83 3.22 21.36
N TYR A 487 4.19 3.46 22.50
CA TYR A 487 4.65 2.89 23.77
C TYR A 487 4.46 1.38 23.83
N GLY A 488 3.45 0.84 23.16
CA GLY A 488 3.27 -0.60 22.98
C GLY A 488 4.47 -1.28 22.30
N LEU A 489 5.19 -0.53 21.44
CA LEU A 489 6.40 -1.03 20.77
C LEU A 489 7.66 -0.81 21.60
N GLN A 490 7.74 0.30 22.33
CA GLN A 490 8.96 0.69 23.03
C GLN A 490 9.10 0.02 24.42
N ILE A 491 8.01 -0.13 25.16
CA ILE A 491 8.06 -0.65 26.53
C ILE A 491 8.58 -2.09 26.59
N PRO A 492 8.21 -3.02 25.70
CA PRO A 492 8.78 -4.37 25.72
C PRO A 492 10.31 -4.39 25.62
N GLU A 493 10.89 -3.52 24.81
CA GLU A 493 12.36 -3.37 24.72
C GLU A 493 12.95 -2.73 25.97
N LEU A 494 12.28 -1.71 26.53
CA LEU A 494 12.75 -1.00 27.69
C LEU A 494 12.73 -1.85 28.99
N VAL A 495 11.80 -2.79 29.11
CA VAL A 495 11.71 -3.71 30.27
C VAL A 495 12.91 -4.66 30.35
N HIS A 496 13.57 -4.94 29.24
CA HIS A 496 14.82 -5.73 29.25
C HIS A 496 16.04 -4.93 29.75
N HIS A 497 15.91 -3.61 29.88
CA HIS A 497 16.95 -2.74 30.43
C HIS A 497 16.68 -2.46 31.91
N HIS A 498 17.73 -2.41 32.73
CA HIS A 498 17.60 -1.97 34.12
C HIS A 498 17.06 -0.53 34.15
N ALA A 499 16.08 -0.25 35.01
CA ALA A 499 15.50 1.11 35.14
C ALA A 499 16.59 2.21 35.38
N ALA A 500 17.69 1.85 36.03
CA ALA A 500 18.84 2.74 36.23
C ALA A 500 19.62 3.09 34.94
N THR A 501 19.38 2.37 33.82
CA THR A 501 20.02 2.64 32.52
C THR A 501 19.16 3.50 31.60
N LEU A 502 17.93 3.80 32.00
CA LEU A 502 17.06 4.70 31.25
C LEU A 502 17.57 6.14 31.40
N SER A 503 17.63 6.86 30.29
CA SER A 503 17.91 8.30 30.37
C SER A 503 16.81 9.00 31.18
N HIS A 504 17.18 10.07 31.90
CA HIS A 504 16.22 10.86 32.67
C HIS A 504 15.01 11.32 31.80
N LEU A 505 15.25 11.68 30.55
CA LEU A 505 14.20 12.05 29.59
C LEU A 505 13.21 10.94 29.34
N ARG A 506 13.69 9.70 29.17
CA ARG A 506 12.82 8.53 28.99
C ARG A 506 11.99 8.21 30.22
N SER A 507 12.58 8.36 31.40
CA SER A 507 11.82 8.18 32.66
C SER A 507 10.70 9.20 32.77
N VAL A 508 10.99 10.49 32.54
CA VAL A 508 9.99 11.57 32.56
C VAL A 508 8.90 11.33 31.52
N GLU A 509 9.25 10.91 30.30
CA GLU A 509 8.28 10.59 29.25
C GLU A 509 7.35 9.44 29.64
N LEU A 510 7.90 8.38 30.25
CA LEU A 510 7.10 7.25 30.73
C LEU A 510 6.19 7.63 31.91
N ASP A 511 6.65 8.51 32.81
CA ASP A 511 5.82 9.03 33.91
C ASP A 511 4.65 9.85 33.37
N HIS A 512 4.88 10.73 32.39
CA HIS A 512 3.81 11.50 31.72
C HIS A 512 2.84 10.59 30.97
N PHE A 513 3.36 9.57 30.31
CA PHE A 513 2.55 8.56 29.65
C PHE A 513 1.68 7.81 30.66
N THR A 514 2.26 7.34 31.76
CA THR A 514 1.55 6.62 32.83
C THR A 514 0.46 7.49 33.47
N ALA A 515 0.75 8.77 33.74
CA ALA A 515 -0.24 9.70 34.27
C ALA A 515 -1.44 9.95 33.33
N ARG A 516 -1.23 9.85 32.01
CA ARG A 516 -2.34 9.86 31.04
C ARG A 516 -3.12 8.56 31.04
N CYS A 517 -2.47 7.46 31.40
CA CYS A 517 -3.07 6.15 31.52
C CYS A 517 -4.12 6.04 32.65
N ASP A 518 -4.13 6.93 33.60
CA ASP A 518 -5.15 6.99 34.65
C ASP A 518 -6.51 7.56 34.21
N LYS A 519 -6.67 7.91 32.93
CA LYS A 519 -7.95 8.34 32.34
C LYS A 519 -8.67 7.16 31.65
N PRO A 520 -9.95 6.88 31.99
CA PRO A 520 -10.47 5.50 31.97
C PRO A 520 -10.68 4.82 30.62
N GLU A 521 -10.78 5.48 29.48
CA GLU A 521 -11.33 4.85 28.27
C GLU A 521 -10.31 4.49 27.16
N GLU A 522 -9.41 5.37 26.83
CA GLU A 522 -8.38 5.10 25.82
C GLU A 522 -7.27 4.21 26.37
N THR A 523 -7.03 4.37 27.62
CA THR A 523 -6.02 3.76 28.47
C THR A 523 -6.27 2.29 28.78
N TYR A 524 -7.51 1.89 29.06
CA TYR A 524 -7.83 0.51 29.43
C TYR A 524 -7.53 -0.46 28.29
N ARG A 525 -7.81 -0.05 27.06
CA ARG A 525 -7.45 -0.81 25.85
C ARG A 525 -5.93 -0.94 25.67
N MET A 526 -5.21 0.13 25.95
CA MET A 526 -3.76 0.17 25.86
C MET A 526 -3.06 -0.67 26.90
N LEU A 527 -3.44 -0.49 28.15
CA LEU A 527 -2.93 -1.29 29.25
C LEU A 527 -3.21 -2.76 29.05
N ARG A 528 -4.36 -3.13 28.53
CA ARG A 528 -4.70 -4.51 28.25
C ARG A 528 -3.82 -5.10 27.14
N THR A 529 -3.51 -4.35 26.08
CA THR A 529 -2.57 -4.77 25.04
C THR A 529 -1.13 -4.79 25.54
N LEU A 530 -0.74 -3.79 26.31
CA LEU A 530 0.59 -3.71 26.94
C LEU A 530 0.81 -4.76 28.00
N VAL A 531 -0.16 -4.96 28.89
CA VAL A 531 -0.17 -5.99 29.93
C VAL A 531 -0.26 -7.37 29.29
N GLY A 532 -1.09 -7.54 28.25
CA GLY A 532 -1.10 -8.76 27.47
C GLY A 532 0.28 -9.09 26.87
N ASN A 533 0.95 -8.14 26.28
CA ASN A 533 2.29 -8.32 25.69
C ASN A 533 3.41 -8.45 26.73
N LEU A 534 3.31 -7.80 27.89
CA LEU A 534 4.31 -7.85 28.97
C LEU A 534 4.15 -9.09 29.87
N PHE A 535 2.93 -9.55 30.09
CA PHE A 535 2.62 -10.65 31.01
C PHE A 535 2.17 -11.93 30.31
N CYS A 536 2.22 -12.00 28.99
CA CYS A 536 2.03 -13.25 28.23
C CYS A 536 2.93 -14.40 28.67
N VAL A 537 4.01 -14.12 29.40
CA VAL A 537 4.95 -15.12 29.92
C VAL A 537 4.44 -15.78 31.21
N SER A 538 3.44 -15.22 31.89
CA SER A 538 3.03 -15.64 33.23
C SER A 538 1.62 -16.24 33.35
N ASP A 539 0.82 -16.23 32.27
CA ASP A 539 -0.52 -16.83 32.27
C ASP A 539 -0.44 -18.31 31.89
N PRO A 540 -0.85 -19.22 32.78
CA PRO A 540 -0.86 -20.66 32.50
C PRO A 540 -1.72 -21.05 31.29
N ALA A 541 -2.77 -20.27 30.95
CA ALA A 541 -3.59 -20.49 29.74
C ALA A 541 -2.80 -20.17 28.48
N MET A 542 -2.02 -19.10 28.51
CA MET A 542 -1.17 -18.73 27.36
C MET A 542 0.10 -19.58 27.25
N GLN A 543 0.59 -20.16 28.36
CA GLN A 543 1.66 -21.15 28.28
C GLN A 543 1.16 -22.42 27.59
N ASN A 544 -0.08 -22.85 27.81
CA ASN A 544 -0.68 -23.98 27.12
C ASN A 544 -0.88 -23.68 25.62
N GLU A 545 -1.39 -22.52 25.26
CA GLU A 545 -1.48 -22.09 23.85
C GLU A 545 -0.10 -22.05 23.19
N ARG A 546 0.93 -21.57 23.87
CA ARG A 546 2.30 -21.55 23.34
C ARG A 546 2.86 -22.95 23.14
N LEU A 547 2.63 -23.87 24.08
CA LEU A 547 3.02 -25.29 23.97
C LEU A 547 2.28 -25.97 22.81
N GLU A 548 1.01 -25.68 22.62
CA GLU A 548 0.22 -26.17 21.47
C GLU A 548 0.73 -25.59 20.15
N TRP A 549 1.10 -24.29 20.11
CA TRP A 549 1.72 -23.65 18.96
C TRP A 549 3.10 -24.23 18.63
N ASP A 550 3.94 -24.48 19.63
CA ASP A 550 5.27 -25.06 19.45
C ASP A 550 5.17 -26.52 18.96
N ALA A 551 4.23 -27.29 19.48
CA ALA A 551 3.94 -28.66 19.03
C ALA A 551 3.44 -28.67 17.57
N ARG A 552 2.51 -27.80 17.24
CA ARG A 552 1.99 -27.65 15.87
C ARG A 552 3.05 -27.15 14.90
N ALA A 553 3.92 -26.23 15.33
CA ALA A 553 5.04 -25.77 14.53
C ALA A 553 6.05 -26.91 14.27
N ALA A 554 6.31 -27.74 15.26
CA ALA A 554 7.17 -28.92 15.11
C ALA A 554 6.58 -29.96 14.13
N GLU A 555 5.27 -30.20 14.20
CA GLU A 555 4.58 -31.07 13.23
C GLU A 555 4.66 -30.53 11.81
N ILE A 556 4.41 -29.23 11.61
CA ILE A 556 4.50 -28.56 10.31
C ILE A 556 5.94 -28.64 9.77
N LYS A 557 6.93 -28.38 10.60
CA LYS A 557 8.34 -28.51 10.24
C LYS A 557 8.67 -29.92 9.78
N ALA A 558 8.30 -30.93 10.56
CA ALA A 558 8.54 -32.34 10.27
C ALA A 558 7.82 -32.77 8.98
N ALA A 559 6.54 -32.40 8.80
CA ALA A 559 5.76 -32.74 7.63
C ALA A 559 6.30 -32.13 6.33
N ASN A 560 6.98 -30.98 6.42
CA ASN A 560 7.55 -30.27 5.27
C ASN A 560 9.06 -30.48 5.11
N GLY A 561 9.68 -31.36 5.91
CA GLY A 561 11.10 -31.67 5.83
C GLY A 561 12.00 -30.46 6.13
N PHE A 562 11.59 -29.62 7.10
CA PHE A 562 12.38 -28.48 7.53
C PHE A 562 13.62 -28.93 8.30
N ASP A 563 14.78 -28.40 7.92
CA ASP A 563 16.06 -28.67 8.57
C ASP A 563 16.48 -27.45 9.40
N ASP A 564 16.32 -27.53 10.71
CA ASP A 564 16.66 -26.45 11.65
C ASP A 564 18.17 -26.11 11.61
N ILE A 565 19.04 -27.10 11.38
CA ILE A 565 20.49 -26.89 11.33
C ILE A 565 20.86 -26.10 10.06
N GLN A 566 20.34 -26.52 8.91
CA GLN A 566 20.56 -25.84 7.65
C GLN A 566 20.00 -24.42 7.68
N HIS A 567 18.80 -24.24 8.27
CA HIS A 567 18.19 -22.94 8.42
C HIS A 567 19.07 -22.01 9.27
N GLU A 568 19.58 -22.49 10.40
CA GLU A 568 20.44 -21.70 11.28
C GLU A 568 21.76 -21.33 10.61
N GLN A 569 22.31 -22.23 9.80
CA GLN A 569 23.51 -21.95 9.02
C GLN A 569 23.25 -20.87 7.96
N ILE A 570 22.14 -20.98 7.22
CA ILE A 570 21.74 -19.95 6.24
C ILE A 570 21.54 -18.59 6.93
N ARG A 571 20.88 -18.58 8.10
CA ARG A 571 20.68 -17.37 8.89
C ARG A 571 22.01 -16.72 9.28
N SER A 572 22.94 -17.52 9.80
CA SER A 572 24.29 -17.07 10.17
C SER A 572 25.06 -16.56 8.94
N ASP A 573 24.95 -17.24 7.81
CA ASP A 573 25.63 -16.85 6.57
C ASP A 573 25.09 -15.53 6.01
N LEU A 574 23.77 -15.30 6.09
CA LEU A 574 23.14 -14.05 5.72
C LEU A 574 23.56 -12.89 6.66
N GLN A 575 23.55 -13.13 7.98
CA GLN A 575 23.96 -12.12 8.96
C GLN A 575 25.40 -11.67 8.80
N HIS A 576 26.31 -12.62 8.47
CA HIS A 576 27.73 -12.34 8.25
C HIS A 576 28.05 -11.94 6.80
N GLY A 577 27.04 -11.81 5.93
CA GLY A 577 27.25 -11.44 4.54
C GLY A 577 28.01 -12.49 3.71
N ARG A 578 28.05 -13.75 4.15
CA ARG A 578 28.70 -14.83 3.39
C ARG A 578 27.87 -15.29 2.19
N ILE A 579 26.56 -15.15 2.27
CA ILE A 579 25.61 -15.39 1.17
C ILE A 579 24.65 -14.20 1.05
N GLY A 580 23.96 -14.10 -0.06
CA GLY A 580 22.96 -13.06 -0.33
C GLY A 580 23.03 -12.56 -1.77
N LEU A 581 22.16 -11.59 -2.10
CA LEU A 581 22.10 -11.02 -3.46
C LEU A 581 23.43 -10.43 -3.93
N ALA A 582 24.27 -9.94 -3.01
CA ALA A 582 25.57 -9.38 -3.33
C ALA A 582 26.56 -10.43 -3.87
N HIS A 583 26.33 -11.71 -3.58
CA HIS A 583 27.16 -12.83 -4.03
C HIS A 583 26.59 -13.55 -5.26
N ASN A 584 25.33 -13.32 -5.61
CA ASN A 584 24.72 -13.79 -6.86
C ASN A 584 25.16 -12.91 -8.04
N ARG A 585 26.47 -12.88 -8.29
CA ARG A 585 27.06 -12.14 -9.42
C ARG A 585 27.42 -13.12 -10.51
N LEU A 586 27.12 -12.74 -11.73
CA LEU A 586 27.70 -13.38 -12.86
C LEU A 586 29.24 -13.18 -12.80
N PRO A 587 30.05 -14.15 -13.28
CA PRO A 587 31.49 -13.95 -13.44
C PRO A 587 31.79 -12.65 -14.17
N VAL A 588 32.94 -12.04 -13.87
CA VAL A 588 33.30 -10.71 -14.42
C VAL A 588 33.47 -10.75 -15.93
N ASP A 589 33.78 -11.91 -16.47
CA ASP A 589 33.99 -12.24 -17.89
C ASP A 589 32.69 -12.65 -18.60
N THR A 590 31.53 -12.63 -17.91
CA THR A 590 30.25 -12.96 -18.52
C THR A 590 29.83 -11.87 -19.49
N GLU A 591 29.70 -12.20 -20.75
CA GLU A 591 29.08 -11.36 -21.76
C GLU A 591 27.56 -11.59 -21.76
N ILE A 592 26.80 -10.50 -21.67
CA ILE A 592 25.34 -10.53 -21.75
C ILE A 592 24.95 -9.97 -23.10
N GLU A 593 24.48 -10.84 -23.98
CA GLU A 593 24.01 -10.47 -25.31
C GLU A 593 22.48 -10.48 -25.37
N ASN A 594 21.96 -9.67 -26.27
CA ASN A 594 20.53 -9.74 -26.57
C ASN A 594 20.22 -11.03 -27.34
N VAL A 595 19.05 -11.61 -27.08
CA VAL A 595 18.54 -12.76 -27.84
C VAL A 595 18.46 -12.39 -29.32
N SER A 596 19.09 -13.19 -30.16
CA SER A 596 19.06 -13.03 -31.61
C SER A 596 17.95 -13.85 -32.25
N ASP A 597 17.63 -13.59 -33.52
CA ASP A 597 16.66 -14.38 -34.27
C ASP A 597 17.05 -15.89 -34.36
N ALA A 598 18.33 -16.20 -34.23
CA ALA A 598 18.85 -17.58 -34.20
C ALA A 598 18.48 -18.33 -32.91
N ASP A 599 18.27 -17.60 -31.82
CA ASP A 599 17.90 -18.12 -30.49
C ASP A 599 16.39 -18.26 -30.33
N ILE A 600 15.63 -17.71 -31.26
CA ILE A 600 14.16 -17.69 -31.21
C ILE A 600 13.61 -18.77 -32.17
N MET A 601 12.99 -19.78 -31.58
CA MET A 601 12.25 -20.77 -32.37
C MET A 601 10.82 -20.27 -32.56
N LYS A 602 10.45 -19.90 -33.79
CA LYS A 602 9.07 -19.60 -34.14
C LYS A 602 8.23 -20.87 -34.09
N VAL A 603 7.06 -20.80 -33.47
CA VAL A 603 6.07 -21.87 -33.52
C VAL A 603 5.52 -21.91 -34.94
N THR A 604 6.11 -22.79 -35.75
CA THR A 604 5.66 -23.04 -37.12
C THR A 604 4.70 -24.22 -37.14
N GLY A 605 3.80 -24.27 -38.12
CA GLY A 605 2.90 -25.40 -38.33
C GLY A 605 3.62 -26.68 -38.85
N ASP A 606 4.85 -26.92 -38.46
CA ASP A 606 5.66 -28.08 -38.87
C ASP A 606 5.00 -29.38 -38.42
N GLN A 607 4.53 -30.14 -39.40
CA GLN A 607 3.79 -31.40 -39.21
C GLN A 607 4.67 -32.47 -38.55
N THR A 608 6.00 -32.45 -38.80
CA THR A 608 6.93 -33.40 -38.21
C THR A 608 7.05 -33.20 -36.73
N ARG A 609 7.26 -31.94 -36.29
CA ARG A 609 7.34 -31.56 -34.87
C ARG A 609 6.05 -31.80 -34.16
N ARG A 610 4.91 -31.49 -34.81
CA ARG A 610 3.58 -31.80 -34.30
C ARG A 610 3.40 -33.28 -34.04
N GLY A 611 3.75 -34.14 -35.01
CA GLY A 611 3.71 -35.59 -34.87
C GLY A 611 4.57 -36.14 -33.74
N LEU A 612 5.75 -35.52 -33.49
CA LEU A 612 6.60 -35.82 -32.33
C LEU A 612 5.92 -35.47 -31.02
N GLY A 613 5.34 -34.29 -30.93
CA GLY A 613 4.61 -33.82 -29.74
C GLY A 613 3.38 -34.69 -29.43
N GLU A 614 2.58 -35.04 -30.44
CA GLU A 614 1.43 -35.94 -30.30
C GLU A 614 1.83 -37.34 -29.83
N ARG A 615 2.95 -37.86 -30.32
CA ARG A 615 3.53 -39.12 -29.86
C ARG A 615 3.94 -39.04 -28.39
N ALA A 616 4.67 -38.01 -28.03
CA ALA A 616 5.14 -37.81 -26.64
C ALA A 616 3.96 -37.70 -25.66
N LEU A 617 2.85 -37.03 -26.07
CA LEU A 617 1.61 -36.96 -25.29
C LEU A 617 0.99 -38.35 -25.11
N ARG A 618 0.86 -39.13 -26.18
CA ARG A 618 0.24 -40.49 -26.15
C ARG A 618 1.08 -41.46 -25.33
N GLU A 619 2.39 -41.33 -25.40
CA GLU A 619 3.37 -42.18 -24.67
C GLU A 619 3.52 -41.77 -23.20
N GLY A 620 2.79 -40.74 -22.73
CA GLY A 620 2.82 -40.27 -21.34
C GLY A 620 4.14 -39.58 -20.95
N ARG A 621 4.91 -39.07 -21.93
CA ARG A 621 6.18 -38.38 -21.69
C ARG A 621 6.07 -36.88 -21.46
N VAL A 622 4.86 -36.37 -21.36
CA VAL A 622 4.57 -34.94 -21.13
C VAL A 622 3.85 -34.77 -19.82
N ALA A 623 4.34 -33.87 -18.99
CA ALA A 623 3.66 -33.39 -17.80
C ALA A 623 3.48 -31.87 -17.88
N VAL A 624 2.44 -31.35 -17.24
CA VAL A 624 2.17 -29.92 -17.10
C VAL A 624 2.41 -29.54 -15.64
N MET A 625 3.22 -28.52 -15.40
CA MET A 625 3.44 -28.01 -14.05
C MET A 625 2.81 -26.63 -13.89
N SER A 626 2.00 -26.45 -12.85
CA SER A 626 1.44 -25.17 -12.42
C SER A 626 2.08 -24.76 -11.09
N LEU A 627 2.67 -23.56 -11.06
CA LEU A 627 3.28 -23.02 -9.85
C LEU A 627 2.19 -22.36 -8.99
N ALA A 628 1.83 -23.00 -7.88
CA ALA A 628 0.73 -22.57 -7.00
C ALA A 628 1.14 -22.39 -5.52
N ALA A 629 2.42 -22.34 -5.24
CA ALA A 629 2.96 -22.19 -3.88
C ALA A 629 2.76 -20.78 -3.28
N GLY A 630 2.42 -19.79 -4.08
CA GLY A 630 2.34 -18.39 -3.67
C GLY A 630 1.06 -18.06 -2.91
N VAL A 631 1.20 -17.46 -1.74
CA VAL A 631 0.09 -16.99 -0.87
C VAL A 631 -0.35 -15.56 -1.18
N GLY A 632 0.10 -14.94 -2.27
CA GLY A 632 -0.37 -13.62 -2.65
C GLY A 632 -0.05 -12.51 -1.64
N SER A 633 1.02 -12.62 -0.87
CA SER A 633 1.41 -11.69 0.20
C SER A 633 1.48 -10.21 -0.21
N ARG A 634 1.66 -9.93 -1.50
CA ARG A 634 1.58 -8.56 -2.07
C ARG A 634 0.15 -8.07 -2.27
N TRP A 635 -0.83 -8.96 -2.24
CA TRP A 635 -2.25 -8.62 -2.40
C TRP A 635 -2.90 -8.27 -1.09
N THR A 636 -2.30 -8.69 0.00
CA THR A 636 -2.78 -8.47 1.36
C THR A 636 -1.60 -8.11 2.26
N THR A 637 -1.85 -7.52 3.37
CA THR A 637 -0.85 -7.11 4.38
C THR A 637 -0.28 -8.31 5.13
N GLY A 638 0.43 -9.21 4.47
CA GLY A 638 1.01 -10.38 5.10
C GLY A 638 0.09 -11.60 5.19
N ALA A 639 -1.24 -11.39 5.14
CA ALA A 639 -2.23 -12.45 5.12
C ALA A 639 -2.65 -12.74 3.68
N GLY A 640 -1.91 -13.38 2.88
CA GLY A 640 -2.19 -13.58 1.46
C GLY A 640 -3.51 -14.28 1.14
N VAL A 641 -3.99 -14.11 -0.08
CA VAL A 641 -4.96 -15.01 -0.68
C VAL A 641 -4.18 -16.13 -1.37
N ILE A 642 -4.74 -17.33 -1.42
CA ILE A 642 -4.16 -18.40 -2.23
C ILE A 642 -4.47 -18.11 -3.70
N LYS A 643 -3.51 -17.50 -4.40
CA LYS A 643 -3.69 -17.02 -5.78
C LYS A 643 -4.28 -18.06 -6.71
N ALA A 644 -3.81 -19.29 -6.61
CA ALA A 644 -4.19 -20.36 -7.51
C ALA A 644 -5.69 -20.67 -7.49
N VAL A 645 -6.33 -20.58 -6.32
CA VAL A 645 -7.75 -20.89 -6.15
C VAL A 645 -8.65 -19.65 -6.12
N ASN A 646 -8.07 -18.45 -6.17
CA ASN A 646 -8.86 -17.21 -6.22
C ASN A 646 -9.65 -17.11 -7.52
N PRO A 647 -10.98 -16.97 -7.48
CA PRO A 647 -11.84 -16.83 -8.66
C PRO A 647 -11.74 -15.41 -9.23
N PHE A 648 -10.79 -15.19 -10.12
CA PHE A 648 -10.36 -13.86 -10.60
C PHE A 648 -10.98 -13.39 -11.89
N VAL A 649 -11.50 -14.30 -12.73
CA VAL A 649 -12.03 -13.96 -14.04
C VAL A 649 -13.41 -14.56 -14.27
N ALA A 650 -14.35 -13.78 -14.81
CA ALA A 650 -15.66 -14.25 -15.22
C ALA A 650 -15.61 -14.80 -16.65
N LEU A 651 -15.88 -16.10 -16.81
CA LEU A 651 -15.99 -16.77 -18.12
C LEU A 651 -17.29 -17.57 -18.15
N GLU A 652 -18.08 -17.41 -19.22
CA GLU A 652 -19.36 -18.08 -19.40
C GLU A 652 -20.30 -17.94 -18.18
N GLY A 653 -20.41 -16.71 -17.66
CA GLY A 653 -21.34 -16.35 -16.60
C GLY A 653 -20.94 -16.79 -15.20
N ARG A 654 -19.76 -17.36 -14.99
CA ARG A 654 -19.23 -17.65 -13.64
C ARG A 654 -17.75 -17.34 -13.50
N HIS A 655 -17.36 -16.99 -12.29
CA HIS A 655 -15.96 -16.74 -11.95
C HIS A 655 -15.15 -18.04 -11.91
N ARG A 656 -13.93 -17.97 -12.44
CA ARG A 656 -12.98 -19.08 -12.54
C ARG A 656 -11.68 -18.73 -11.85
N SER A 657 -11.07 -19.73 -11.19
CA SER A 657 -9.74 -19.58 -10.60
C SER A 657 -8.64 -19.87 -11.62
N PHE A 658 -7.42 -19.43 -11.32
CA PHE A 658 -6.24 -19.77 -12.13
C PHE A 658 -6.08 -21.27 -12.26
N LEU A 659 -6.20 -22.00 -11.15
CA LEU A 659 -6.03 -23.46 -11.13
C LEU A 659 -7.10 -24.16 -12.00
N GLU A 660 -8.35 -23.72 -11.92
CA GLU A 660 -9.42 -24.22 -12.79
C GLU A 660 -9.08 -24.08 -14.26
N ILE A 661 -8.58 -22.90 -14.67
CA ILE A 661 -8.21 -22.62 -16.06
C ILE A 661 -7.03 -23.49 -16.49
N HIS A 662 -6.01 -23.65 -15.65
CA HIS A 662 -4.85 -24.48 -15.97
C HIS A 662 -5.23 -25.95 -16.13
N VAL A 663 -6.03 -26.50 -15.22
CA VAL A 663 -6.51 -27.87 -15.31
C VAL A 663 -7.44 -28.06 -16.51
N ALA A 664 -8.31 -27.07 -16.82
CA ALA A 664 -9.17 -27.11 -18.00
C ALA A 664 -8.36 -27.13 -19.31
N LYS A 665 -7.26 -26.38 -19.40
CA LYS A 665 -6.32 -26.46 -20.56
C LYS A 665 -5.74 -27.86 -20.71
N THR A 666 -5.27 -28.44 -19.61
CA THR A 666 -4.74 -29.83 -19.63
C THR A 666 -5.82 -30.84 -20.03
N ARG A 667 -7.03 -30.72 -19.51
CA ARG A 667 -8.18 -31.52 -19.90
C ARG A 667 -8.49 -31.38 -21.40
N ARG A 668 -8.43 -30.18 -21.96
CA ARG A 668 -8.65 -29.93 -23.39
C ARG A 668 -7.59 -30.62 -24.25
N VAL A 669 -6.30 -30.52 -23.85
CA VAL A 669 -5.19 -31.25 -24.51
C VAL A 669 -5.44 -32.76 -24.47
N ALA A 670 -5.79 -33.27 -23.30
CA ALA A 670 -6.09 -34.69 -23.10
C ALA A 670 -7.21 -35.18 -24.06
N GLN A 671 -8.28 -34.43 -24.19
CA GLN A 671 -9.41 -34.72 -25.09
C GLN A 671 -9.00 -34.68 -26.57
N LEU A 672 -8.21 -33.67 -26.97
CA LEU A 672 -7.81 -33.51 -28.37
C LEU A 672 -6.88 -34.62 -28.86
N TYR A 673 -6.00 -35.12 -28.00
CA TYR A 673 -4.95 -36.06 -28.38
C TYR A 673 -5.12 -37.46 -27.79
N GLY A 674 -6.23 -37.71 -27.07
CA GLY A 674 -6.47 -39.01 -26.44
C GLY A 674 -5.40 -39.40 -25.40
N ALA A 675 -4.82 -38.41 -24.71
CA ALA A 675 -3.72 -38.56 -23.76
C ALA A 675 -4.18 -38.23 -22.36
N LYS A 676 -3.36 -38.55 -21.34
CA LYS A 676 -3.60 -38.19 -19.95
C LYS A 676 -2.30 -37.62 -19.32
N PRO A 677 -1.81 -36.44 -19.79
CA PRO A 677 -0.60 -35.86 -19.22
C PRO A 677 -0.77 -35.58 -17.74
N ALA A 678 0.22 -35.90 -16.92
CA ALA A 678 0.15 -35.56 -15.50
C ALA A 678 0.13 -34.05 -15.31
N HIS A 679 -0.80 -33.55 -14.48
CA HIS A 679 -0.85 -32.15 -14.08
C HIS A 679 -0.27 -32.02 -12.67
N ILE A 680 0.91 -31.44 -12.55
CA ILE A 680 1.64 -31.26 -11.31
C ILE A 680 1.36 -29.84 -10.79
N VAL A 681 0.91 -29.73 -9.55
CA VAL A 681 0.66 -28.45 -8.90
C VAL A 681 1.67 -28.28 -7.77
N SER A 682 2.60 -27.33 -7.91
CA SER A 682 3.52 -27.03 -6.83
C SER A 682 2.83 -26.24 -5.74
N THR A 683 3.02 -26.63 -4.50
CA THR A 683 2.39 -26.03 -3.33
C THR A 683 3.42 -25.67 -2.27
N SER A 684 3.04 -24.85 -1.30
CA SER A 684 3.81 -24.59 -0.07
C SER A 684 3.07 -25.18 1.14
N TYR A 685 3.71 -25.16 2.29
CA TYR A 685 3.08 -25.58 3.53
C TYR A 685 1.79 -24.80 3.86
N LEU A 686 1.66 -23.54 3.37
CA LEU A 686 0.45 -22.74 3.54
C LEU A 686 -0.63 -23.04 2.49
N THR A 687 -0.23 -23.40 1.27
CA THR A 687 -1.18 -23.54 0.15
C THR A 687 -1.57 -24.98 -0.12
N HIS A 688 -0.87 -25.98 0.44
CA HIS A 688 -1.08 -27.39 0.14
C HIS A 688 -2.47 -27.87 0.52
N GLY A 689 -2.84 -27.80 1.80
CA GLY A 689 -4.13 -28.25 2.31
C GLY A 689 -5.33 -27.59 1.62
N PRO A 690 -5.37 -26.25 1.55
CA PRO A 690 -6.45 -25.55 0.83
C PRO A 690 -6.56 -25.92 -0.64
N ILE A 691 -5.44 -26.07 -1.37
CA ILE A 691 -5.47 -26.48 -2.79
C ILE A 691 -5.96 -27.94 -2.93
N GLU A 692 -5.51 -28.84 -2.05
CA GLU A 692 -5.97 -30.25 -2.02
C GLU A 692 -7.48 -30.33 -1.79
N THR A 693 -7.99 -29.63 -0.78
CA THR A 693 -9.42 -29.56 -0.47
C THR A 693 -10.20 -29.00 -1.67
N HIS A 694 -9.69 -27.90 -2.24
CA HIS A 694 -10.35 -27.24 -3.39
C HIS A 694 -10.43 -28.15 -4.64
N LEU A 695 -9.36 -28.85 -4.95
CA LEU A 695 -9.34 -29.82 -6.07
C LEU A 695 -10.27 -31.00 -5.79
N GLY A 696 -10.30 -31.50 -4.56
CA GLY A 696 -11.19 -32.57 -4.13
C GLY A 696 -12.66 -32.19 -4.27
N LEU A 697 -13.07 -31.04 -3.72
CA LEU A 697 -14.43 -30.51 -3.81
C LEU A 697 -14.89 -30.30 -5.27
N ASN A 698 -13.99 -29.87 -6.13
CA ASN A 698 -14.27 -29.65 -7.56
C ASN A 698 -13.99 -30.87 -8.45
N ARG A 699 -13.69 -32.05 -7.86
CA ARG A 699 -13.38 -33.30 -8.58
C ARG A 699 -12.36 -33.09 -9.70
N ASN A 700 -11.26 -32.40 -9.37
CA ASN A 700 -10.21 -32.00 -10.31
C ASN A 700 -10.77 -31.34 -11.58
N TYR A 701 -11.86 -30.60 -11.47
CA TYR A 701 -12.57 -29.95 -12.58
C TYR A 701 -12.91 -30.88 -13.76
N GLY A 702 -13.19 -32.13 -13.44
CA GLY A 702 -13.52 -33.18 -14.45
C GLY A 702 -12.32 -33.63 -15.26
N TYR A 703 -11.11 -33.39 -14.85
CA TYR A 703 -9.91 -33.97 -15.45
C TYR A 703 -9.73 -35.43 -15.00
N ALA A 704 -9.72 -36.37 -15.94
CA ALA A 704 -9.58 -37.80 -15.64
C ALA A 704 -8.14 -38.32 -15.62
N GLY A 705 -7.17 -37.47 -15.86
CA GLY A 705 -5.74 -37.78 -15.74
C GLY A 705 -5.18 -37.53 -14.34
N PRO A 706 -3.90 -37.86 -14.11
CA PRO A 706 -3.27 -37.65 -12.81
C PRO A 706 -3.14 -36.17 -12.48
N VAL A 707 -3.62 -35.75 -11.30
CA VAL A 707 -3.33 -34.45 -10.68
C VAL A 707 -2.49 -34.73 -9.47
N VAL A 708 -1.27 -34.20 -9.42
CA VAL A 708 -0.29 -34.48 -8.40
C VAL A 708 0.08 -33.18 -7.69
N LEU A 709 -0.06 -33.14 -6.38
CA LEU A 709 0.41 -32.04 -5.55
C LEU A 709 1.89 -32.26 -5.19
N SER A 710 2.72 -31.26 -5.44
CA SER A 710 4.15 -31.27 -5.11
C SER A 710 4.43 -30.20 -4.05
N PRO A 711 4.39 -30.56 -2.74
CA PRO A 711 4.68 -29.61 -1.68
C PRO A 711 6.17 -29.25 -1.65
N GLY A 712 6.46 -27.97 -1.42
CA GLY A 712 7.81 -27.50 -1.13
C GLY A 712 8.31 -28.08 0.20
N ARG A 713 9.56 -28.49 0.24
CA ARG A 713 10.17 -29.13 1.43
C ARG A 713 10.78 -28.13 2.42
N TYR A 714 10.97 -26.87 2.05
CA TYR A 714 11.67 -25.92 2.89
C TYR A 714 10.76 -24.77 3.28
N ILE A 715 10.69 -24.50 4.59
CA ILE A 715 10.10 -23.31 5.16
C ILE A 715 11.25 -22.34 5.42
N VAL A 716 11.33 -21.27 4.66
CA VAL A 716 12.26 -20.17 4.94
C VAL A 716 11.46 -19.06 5.57
N GLN A 717 11.69 -18.81 6.85
CA GLN A 717 11.17 -17.65 7.54
C GLN A 717 12.11 -16.47 7.34
N ARG A 718 11.56 -15.35 6.88
CA ARG A 718 12.26 -14.09 6.85
C ARG A 718 11.98 -13.38 8.18
N PHE A 719 13.02 -13.23 8.98
CA PHE A 719 12.99 -12.42 10.21
C PHE A 719 13.37 -10.98 9.88
#